data_f0a397642271c2c718d09aa29bd87b24
#
_entry.id   f0a397642271c2c718d09aa29bd87b24
#
_cell.length_a   1.000
_cell.length_b   1.000
_cell.length_c   1.000
_cell.angle_alpha   90.00
_cell.angle_beta   90.00
_cell.angle_gamma   90.00
#
_symmetry.space_group_name_H-M   'P 1'
#
loop_
_entity.id
_entity.type
_entity.pdbx_description
1 polymer ?
#
loop_
_entity_poly.entity_id
_entity_poly.type
_entity_poly.pdbx_seq_one_letter_code
_entity_poly.pdbx_strand_id
1 'polypeptide(L)'
;GSVLYEMATGRKAFEGKSQASLIAAILDRDPDPVSAVQPMTPPSFDRVVKTCLAKDPEERWQSAHDLGSELRWILDVRSGGRIAEPLTGPSRRRERFAWAAAALFLLTTVGLTVAYFRRPAPSRRRPVRLQMVSPPNAVLGWFAAVSPDGNWLAFTAAPANGTVSLWLRSLGSLGARSLPGTEGASHPFWSPDSHALGFFAGGKLKTIDLSGGTPQTVCEASSDVRGGTWGAKGTIVFAPFFQGGLFRVPATGGEVSPTTVLDPIRKEQTHRWPSFLPDGRHFFYYASRGSGEEPGEILVGSLDGGPPKRLLQSSSLALFAAPGYLFYSRGGTLLAQPFDGKDLRLTGKPVPIAERLSSVGGMSGLRSVSVSSTGVLVYQTGSGSATQLVWLDRNGRDLGTLGPPADHYAPRLSPDGTRLAEGRMNLESTTGDIWLTDLTRNVSSRFTFDPADEQLPVWSPDGKRLFFGSSRDGVQNLYQAASDRPGSEELLLRSSVWKVADDVSPDGRFLIYETSTPKTQIDLWILPLSGDRTPRPYVATPFGEFSAQFSPDGRWVAYVSNESGRAEVYVQPFPGPGGKWQVSAAGGSMPCWRRDGKELFYFGGDGRLMATEVALGPSFESRSPTALFKVSLPSPDRQYDVTPDGSRILVNRISGEAEGAPITVVLDWAAGLEPK
;
A
#
# COMPACT_ATOMS: atom_id res chain seq x y z
N GLY A 1 -15.12 3.66 57.50
CA GLY A 1 -16.12 2.85 58.24
C GLY A 1 -15.59 2.46 59.61
N SER A 2 -14.49 1.68 59.70
CA SER A 2 -13.97 1.14 60.95
C SER A 2 -13.59 2.24 61.96
N VAL A 3 -12.99 3.33 61.53
CA VAL A 3 -12.67 4.50 62.36
C VAL A 3 -13.91 5.17 62.90
N LEU A 4 -14.96 5.38 62.06
CA LEU A 4 -16.24 5.96 62.51
C LEU A 4 -16.93 5.06 63.52
N TYR A 5 -16.86 3.75 63.36
CA TYR A 5 -17.40 2.77 64.30
C TYR A 5 -16.67 2.85 65.65
N GLU A 6 -15.34 2.83 65.64
CA GLU A 6 -14.51 2.91 66.87
C GLU A 6 -14.67 4.25 67.57
N MET A 7 -14.74 5.36 66.84
CA MET A 7 -15.00 6.67 67.42
C MET A 7 -16.38 6.76 68.11
N ALA A 8 -17.38 6.10 67.59
CA ALA A 8 -18.75 6.14 68.12
C ALA A 8 -18.99 5.13 69.26
N THR A 9 -18.31 3.99 69.24
CA THR A 9 -18.58 2.89 70.20
C THR A 9 -17.49 2.66 71.23
N GLY A 10 -16.28 3.22 70.97
CA GLY A 10 -15.09 2.91 71.79
C GLY A 10 -14.56 1.50 71.58
N ARG A 11 -15.11 0.72 70.62
CA ARG A 11 -14.71 -0.66 70.31
C ARG A 11 -14.33 -0.80 68.84
N LYS A 12 -13.42 -1.74 68.57
CA LYS A 12 -13.06 -2.06 67.18
C LYS A 12 -14.24 -2.73 66.45
N ALA A 13 -14.47 -2.34 65.24
CA ALA A 13 -15.50 -2.94 64.38
C ALA A 13 -15.25 -4.44 64.10
N PHE A 14 -13.97 -4.84 64.06
CA PHE A 14 -13.56 -6.24 63.85
C PHE A 14 -12.40 -6.59 64.77
N GLU A 15 -12.45 -7.79 65.35
CA GLU A 15 -11.41 -8.34 66.21
C GLU A 15 -11.03 -9.75 65.79
N GLY A 16 -9.75 -10.14 65.97
CA GLY A 16 -9.21 -11.46 65.69
C GLY A 16 -8.00 -11.78 66.53
N LYS A 17 -7.87 -13.02 66.99
CA LYS A 17 -6.72 -13.49 67.79
C LYS A 17 -5.42 -13.63 66.95
N SER A 18 -5.49 -13.60 65.65
CA SER A 18 -4.38 -13.60 64.70
C SER A 18 -4.71 -12.72 63.48
N GLN A 19 -3.71 -12.38 62.70
CA GLN A 19 -3.88 -11.57 61.50
C GLN A 19 -4.85 -12.28 60.51
N ALA A 20 -4.76 -13.61 60.34
CA ALA A 20 -5.63 -14.37 59.49
C ALA A 20 -7.07 -14.37 60.00
N SER A 21 -7.32 -14.49 61.34
CA SER A 21 -8.68 -14.44 61.87
C SER A 21 -9.27 -13.02 61.83
N LEU A 22 -8.47 -11.97 61.85
CA LEU A 22 -8.92 -10.60 61.68
C LEU A 22 -9.34 -10.36 60.22
N ILE A 23 -8.56 -10.83 59.22
CA ILE A 23 -8.91 -10.74 57.82
C ILE A 23 -10.21 -11.48 57.56
N ALA A 24 -10.37 -12.68 58.06
CA ALA A 24 -11.64 -13.44 57.93
C ALA A 24 -12.85 -12.69 58.53
N ALA A 25 -12.66 -12.08 59.72
CA ALA A 25 -13.72 -11.26 60.31
C ALA A 25 -14.07 -10.02 59.49
N ILE A 26 -13.12 -9.38 58.82
CA ILE A 26 -13.36 -8.25 57.92
C ILE A 26 -14.14 -8.68 56.68
N LEU A 27 -13.85 -9.85 56.12
CA LEU A 27 -14.45 -10.32 54.89
C LEU A 27 -15.87 -10.89 55.09
N ASP A 28 -16.11 -11.65 56.22
CA ASP A 28 -17.33 -12.46 56.36
C ASP A 28 -18.29 -11.96 57.43
N ARG A 29 -17.87 -11.11 58.39
CA ARG A 29 -18.71 -10.68 59.49
C ARG A 29 -19.14 -9.23 59.39
N ASP A 30 -20.40 -8.94 59.71
CA ASP A 30 -20.86 -7.58 59.95
C ASP A 30 -20.68 -7.21 61.44
N PRO A 31 -20.18 -6.03 61.78
CA PRO A 31 -20.13 -5.57 63.15
C PRO A 31 -21.54 -5.27 63.69
N ASP A 32 -21.69 -5.35 65.01
CA ASP A 32 -22.94 -4.97 65.65
C ASP A 32 -23.31 -3.53 65.28
N PRO A 33 -24.62 -3.21 65.12
CA PRO A 33 -25.04 -1.84 64.87
C PRO A 33 -24.51 -0.88 65.97
N VAL A 34 -24.10 0.35 65.57
CA VAL A 34 -23.60 1.34 66.54
C VAL A 34 -24.66 1.64 67.61
N SER A 35 -25.95 1.65 67.24
CA SER A 35 -27.07 1.85 68.15
C SER A 35 -27.27 0.70 69.16
N ALA A 36 -26.80 -0.52 68.86
CA ALA A 36 -26.82 -1.64 69.82
C ALA A 36 -25.76 -1.46 70.93
N VAL A 37 -24.64 -0.79 70.61
CA VAL A 37 -23.55 -0.52 71.56
C VAL A 37 -23.74 0.84 72.26
N GLN A 38 -24.27 1.83 71.51
CA GLN A 38 -24.55 3.17 72.00
C GLN A 38 -26.01 3.55 71.65
N PRO A 39 -26.97 3.30 72.55
CA PRO A 39 -28.43 3.50 72.30
C PRO A 39 -28.83 4.94 71.97
N MET A 40 -28.03 5.93 72.28
CA MET A 40 -28.25 7.36 71.96
C MET A 40 -27.82 7.76 70.54
N THR A 41 -27.29 6.81 69.75
CA THR A 41 -26.87 7.06 68.39
C THR A 41 -28.06 7.21 67.45
N PRO A 42 -28.10 8.25 66.58
CA PRO A 42 -29.16 8.43 65.60
C PRO A 42 -29.19 7.25 64.62
N PRO A 43 -30.39 6.72 64.23
CA PRO A 43 -30.49 5.59 63.29
C PRO A 43 -29.89 5.93 61.91
N SER A 44 -29.86 7.18 61.51
CA SER A 44 -29.18 7.67 60.31
C SER A 44 -27.67 7.45 60.32
N PHE A 45 -27.02 7.52 61.51
CA PHE A 45 -25.61 7.27 61.68
C PHE A 45 -25.28 5.76 61.55
N ASP A 46 -26.15 4.88 62.07
CA ASP A 46 -26.02 3.43 61.83
C ASP A 46 -25.97 3.10 60.32
N ARG A 47 -26.85 3.73 59.55
CA ARG A 47 -26.88 3.55 58.10
C ARG A 47 -25.61 4.00 57.46
N VAL A 48 -25.09 5.14 57.86
CA VAL A 48 -23.79 5.68 57.33
C VAL A 48 -22.64 4.70 57.59
N VAL A 49 -22.52 4.20 58.82
CA VAL A 49 -21.45 3.28 59.20
C VAL A 49 -21.63 1.95 58.50
N LYS A 50 -22.83 1.42 58.37
CA LYS A 50 -23.15 0.15 57.67
C LYS A 50 -22.77 0.25 56.19
N THR A 51 -23.13 1.34 55.50
CA THR A 51 -22.75 1.57 54.12
C THR A 51 -21.23 1.72 53.95
N CYS A 52 -20.52 2.34 54.88
CA CYS A 52 -19.06 2.42 54.87
C CYS A 52 -18.39 1.05 55.02
N LEU A 53 -19.02 0.09 55.70
CA LEU A 53 -18.52 -1.25 56.01
C LEU A 53 -19.13 -2.37 55.13
N ALA A 54 -19.90 -2.02 54.11
CA ALA A 54 -20.45 -2.97 53.17
C ALA A 54 -19.34 -3.83 52.54
N LYS A 55 -19.62 -5.13 52.32
CA LYS A 55 -18.62 -6.06 51.78
C LYS A 55 -18.33 -5.78 50.31
N ASP A 56 -19.32 -5.48 49.53
CA ASP A 56 -19.16 -5.05 48.14
C ASP A 56 -18.65 -3.61 48.06
N PRO A 57 -17.53 -3.35 47.36
CA PRO A 57 -17.01 -2.01 47.14
C PRO A 57 -18.01 -1.06 46.44
N GLU A 58 -18.87 -1.57 45.57
CA GLU A 58 -19.87 -0.76 44.85
C GLU A 58 -21.01 -0.28 45.76
N GLU A 59 -21.25 -0.98 46.87
CA GLU A 59 -22.27 -0.61 47.86
C GLU A 59 -21.75 0.39 48.89
N ARG A 60 -20.45 0.75 48.83
CA ARG A 60 -19.87 1.75 49.74
C ARG A 60 -20.03 3.17 49.20
N TRP A 61 -19.85 4.16 50.09
CA TRP A 61 -19.75 5.55 49.67
C TRP A 61 -18.61 5.71 48.66
N GLN A 62 -18.93 6.23 47.46
CA GLN A 62 -17.97 6.32 46.37
C GLN A 62 -16.99 7.50 46.50
N SER A 63 -17.33 8.50 47.34
CA SER A 63 -16.41 9.57 47.64
C SER A 63 -16.46 10.01 49.09
N ALA A 64 -15.34 10.56 49.61
CA ALA A 64 -15.25 11.15 50.93
C ALA A 64 -16.13 12.41 51.03
N HIS A 65 -16.43 13.07 49.95
CA HIS A 65 -17.28 14.23 49.85
C HIS A 65 -18.75 13.87 50.18
N ASP A 66 -19.25 12.79 49.59
CA ASP A 66 -20.64 12.33 49.82
C ASP A 66 -20.83 11.88 51.26
N LEU A 67 -19.87 11.13 51.82
CA LEU A 67 -19.84 10.74 53.21
C LEU A 67 -19.85 11.97 54.12
N GLY A 68 -19.03 13.00 53.81
CA GLY A 68 -18.96 14.24 54.56
C GLY A 68 -20.27 15.04 54.52
N SER A 69 -20.98 15.00 53.40
CA SER A 69 -22.25 15.67 53.22
C SER A 69 -23.37 15.02 54.04
N GLU A 70 -23.43 13.68 54.05
CA GLU A 70 -24.39 12.92 54.88
C GLU A 70 -24.14 13.11 56.37
N LEU A 71 -22.90 13.14 56.83
CA LEU A 71 -22.54 13.41 58.22
C LEU A 71 -22.92 14.85 58.64
N ARG A 72 -22.77 15.85 57.80
CA ARG A 72 -23.21 17.22 58.06
C ARG A 72 -24.76 17.29 58.16
N TRP A 73 -25.46 16.61 57.26
CA TRP A 73 -26.93 16.55 57.30
C TRP A 73 -27.44 15.97 58.62
N ILE A 74 -26.80 14.88 59.12
CA ILE A 74 -27.14 14.31 60.42
C ILE A 74 -26.92 15.31 61.57
N LEU A 75 -25.89 16.14 61.50
CA LEU A 75 -25.61 17.21 62.49
C LEU A 75 -26.63 18.32 62.40
N ASP A 76 -27.03 18.75 61.22
CA ASP A 76 -28.00 19.84 61.00
C ASP A 76 -29.41 19.45 61.46
N VAL A 77 -29.84 18.20 61.26
CA VAL A 77 -31.11 17.67 61.74
C VAL A 77 -31.18 17.68 63.29
N ARG A 78 -30.04 17.58 63.97
CA ARG A 78 -29.98 17.64 65.44
C ARG A 78 -30.05 19.06 66.01
N SER A 79 -29.65 20.04 65.24
CA SER A 79 -29.64 21.45 65.69
C SER A 79 -30.94 22.20 65.43
N GLY A 80 -31.91 21.62 64.70
CA GLY A 80 -33.19 22.24 64.29
C GLY A 80 -34.44 21.70 64.98
N GLY A 81 -34.36 20.95 66.08
CA GLY A 81 -35.49 20.33 66.72
C GLY A 81 -36.41 21.22 67.54
N ARG A 82 -37.40 21.87 66.90
CA ARG A 82 -38.67 22.25 67.56
C ARG A 82 -39.72 21.26 67.14
N ILE A 83 -40.17 20.45 68.09
CA ILE A 83 -41.32 19.53 67.98
C ILE A 83 -42.57 20.40 67.79
N ALA A 84 -43.15 20.40 66.62
CA ALA A 84 -44.50 20.95 66.42
C ALA A 84 -45.50 19.82 66.65
N GLU A 85 -46.40 20.00 67.62
CA GLU A 85 -47.53 19.12 67.90
C GLU A 85 -48.39 18.91 66.64
N PRO A 86 -49.11 17.78 66.54
CA PRO A 86 -49.93 17.47 65.37
C PRO A 86 -51.23 18.26 65.39
N LEU A 87 -51.36 19.24 64.49
CA LEU A 87 -52.66 19.85 64.17
C LEU A 87 -53.46 18.92 63.30
N THR A 88 -54.50 18.36 63.93
CA THR A 88 -55.54 17.58 63.27
C THR A 88 -56.39 18.47 62.33
N GLY A 89 -56.53 17.97 61.07
CA GLY A 89 -57.55 18.48 60.15
C GLY A 89 -57.22 18.16 58.69
N PRO A 90 -57.95 17.30 57.98
CA PRO A 90 -57.67 16.99 56.61
C PRO A 90 -58.09 18.10 55.67
N SER A 91 -57.17 18.91 55.20
CA SER A 91 -57.47 19.81 54.08
C SER A 91 -57.42 19.05 52.78
N ARG A 92 -58.57 18.58 52.31
CA ARG A 92 -58.76 17.91 50.98
C ARG A 92 -58.15 18.74 49.81
N ARG A 93 -57.78 19.99 50.04
CA ARG A 93 -57.07 20.81 49.02
C ARG A 93 -55.59 20.43 48.88
N ARG A 94 -54.86 20.08 49.96
CA ARG A 94 -53.44 19.71 49.89
C ARG A 94 -53.23 18.32 49.29
N GLU A 95 -54.13 17.38 49.55
CA GLU A 95 -54.09 16.06 48.90
C GLU A 95 -54.33 16.17 47.40
N ARG A 96 -55.28 17.04 46.98
CA ARG A 96 -55.48 17.28 45.52
C ARG A 96 -54.26 17.91 44.84
N PHE A 97 -53.52 18.77 45.51
CA PHE A 97 -52.27 19.34 44.98
C PHE A 97 -51.14 18.27 44.97
N ALA A 98 -51.04 17.42 45.98
CA ALA A 98 -50.08 16.33 46.00
C ALA A 98 -50.35 15.29 44.89
N TRP A 99 -51.62 14.94 44.70
CA TRP A 99 -52.03 14.04 43.60
C TRP A 99 -51.85 14.69 42.21
N ALA A 100 -52.12 15.97 42.09
CA ALA A 100 -51.89 16.72 40.84
C ALA A 100 -50.37 16.83 40.51
N ALA A 101 -49.53 17.04 41.53
CA ALA A 101 -48.08 17.07 41.36
C ALA A 101 -47.51 15.67 40.99
N ALA A 102 -48.05 14.60 41.64
CA ALA A 102 -47.66 13.21 41.31
C ALA A 102 -48.12 12.83 39.91
N ALA A 103 -49.33 13.23 39.49
CA ALA A 103 -49.82 13.00 38.13
C ALA A 103 -49.00 13.76 37.08
N LEU A 104 -48.63 15.01 37.37
CA LEU A 104 -47.77 15.82 36.49
C LEU A 104 -46.35 15.17 36.36
N PHE A 105 -45.77 14.70 37.47
CA PHE A 105 -44.50 14.01 37.47
C PHE A 105 -44.56 12.67 36.70
N LEU A 106 -45.65 11.93 36.87
CA LEU A 106 -45.87 10.72 36.11
C LEU A 106 -46.04 11.00 34.62
N LEU A 107 -46.79 12.03 34.25
CA LEU A 107 -46.99 12.45 32.86
C LEU A 107 -45.69 12.91 32.22
N THR A 108 -44.85 13.72 32.96
CA THR A 108 -43.55 14.15 32.48
C THR A 108 -42.60 12.97 32.34
N THR A 109 -42.58 12.04 33.28
CA THR A 109 -41.75 10.83 33.20
C THR A 109 -42.16 9.95 32.03
N VAL A 110 -43.47 9.70 31.86
CA VAL A 110 -44.01 8.97 30.71
C VAL A 110 -43.71 9.71 29.41
N GLY A 111 -43.88 11.02 29.37
CA GLY A 111 -43.55 11.84 28.22
C GLY A 111 -42.07 11.78 27.84
N LEU A 112 -41.16 11.86 28.81
CA LEU A 112 -39.72 11.71 28.63
C LEU A 112 -39.35 10.30 28.19
N THR A 113 -39.97 9.28 28.78
CA THR A 113 -39.75 7.86 28.41
C THR A 113 -40.22 7.61 26.99
N VAL A 114 -41.41 8.07 26.62
CA VAL A 114 -41.93 8.00 25.24
C VAL A 114 -41.07 8.79 24.28
N ALA A 115 -40.61 9.99 24.66
CA ALA A 115 -39.69 10.79 23.84
C ALA A 115 -38.31 10.09 23.69
N TYR A 116 -37.83 9.42 24.74
CA TYR A 116 -36.60 8.64 24.70
C TYR A 116 -36.72 7.42 23.77
N PHE A 117 -37.81 6.66 23.86
CA PHE A 117 -38.07 5.51 22.99
C PHE A 117 -38.52 5.89 21.57
N ARG A 118 -39.08 7.10 21.38
CA ARG A 118 -39.42 7.66 20.07
C ARG A 118 -38.26 8.43 19.44
N ARG A 119 -37.10 8.57 20.09
CA ARG A 119 -35.93 9.08 19.40
C ARG A 119 -35.73 8.18 18.20
N PRO A 120 -35.77 8.69 16.95
CA PRO A 120 -35.48 7.90 15.80
C PRO A 120 -34.10 7.29 16.05
N ALA A 121 -33.99 5.97 15.90
CA ALA A 121 -32.69 5.30 15.93
C ALA A 121 -31.76 6.16 15.06
N PRO A 122 -30.54 6.46 15.52
CA PRO A 122 -29.63 7.30 14.75
C PRO A 122 -29.61 6.73 13.33
N SER A 123 -30.00 7.55 12.36
CA SER A 123 -30.11 7.13 10.97
C SER A 123 -28.79 6.43 10.64
N ARG A 124 -28.83 5.16 10.23
CA ARG A 124 -27.63 4.41 9.87
C ARG A 124 -26.89 5.29 8.86
N ARG A 125 -25.82 5.90 9.31
CA ARG A 125 -24.96 6.69 8.42
C ARG A 125 -24.54 5.74 7.32
N ARG A 126 -24.78 6.09 6.07
CA ARG A 126 -24.32 5.33 4.92
C ARG A 126 -23.01 5.93 4.46
N PRO A 127 -22.03 5.13 4.08
CA PRO A 127 -20.82 5.69 3.51
C PRO A 127 -21.16 6.48 2.24
N VAL A 128 -20.65 7.71 2.15
CA VAL A 128 -20.80 8.56 0.97
C VAL A 128 -19.66 8.27 0.03
N ARG A 129 -19.99 7.91 -1.21
CA ARG A 129 -19.00 7.61 -2.27
C ARG A 129 -19.01 8.73 -3.30
N LEU A 130 -17.84 9.30 -3.55
CA LEU A 130 -17.62 10.38 -4.50
C LEU A 130 -16.52 9.93 -5.49
N GLN A 131 -16.67 10.29 -6.75
CA GLN A 131 -15.60 10.08 -7.73
C GLN A 131 -14.89 11.40 -8.00
N MET A 132 -13.57 11.34 -8.01
CA MET A 132 -12.71 12.43 -8.39
C MET A 132 -12.25 12.21 -9.83
N VAL A 133 -12.59 13.13 -10.69
CA VAL A 133 -12.10 13.18 -12.08
C VAL A 133 -10.72 13.81 -12.16
N SER A 134 -10.02 13.56 -13.25
CA SER A 134 -8.72 14.14 -13.55
C SER A 134 -8.76 15.67 -13.47
N PRO A 135 -7.70 16.31 -12.99
CA PRO A 135 -7.55 17.76 -13.13
C PRO A 135 -7.57 18.16 -14.61
N PRO A 136 -8.02 19.39 -14.96
CA PRO A 136 -7.99 19.85 -16.32
C PRO A 136 -6.60 19.70 -16.95
N ASN A 137 -6.53 19.15 -18.15
CA ASN A 137 -5.28 18.92 -18.91
C ASN A 137 -4.24 18.01 -18.21
N ALA A 138 -4.66 17.16 -17.29
CA ALA A 138 -3.78 16.19 -16.67
C ALA A 138 -4.46 14.82 -16.56
N VAL A 139 -3.68 13.75 -16.70
CA VAL A 139 -4.11 12.35 -16.55
C VAL A 139 -3.71 11.87 -15.16
N LEU A 140 -4.65 11.28 -14.42
CA LEU A 140 -4.38 10.68 -13.11
C LEU A 140 -3.39 9.52 -13.24
N GLY A 141 -2.42 9.49 -12.35
CA GLY A 141 -1.50 8.37 -12.20
C GLY A 141 -2.03 7.30 -11.24
N TRP A 142 -1.15 6.37 -10.89
CA TRP A 142 -1.47 5.17 -10.12
C TRP A 142 -1.45 5.35 -8.60
N PHE A 143 -0.82 6.42 -8.10
CA PHE A 143 -0.58 6.59 -6.67
C PHE A 143 -1.45 7.69 -6.11
N ALA A 144 -2.19 7.35 -5.06
CA ALA A 144 -2.99 8.29 -4.31
C ALA A 144 -2.89 7.99 -2.81
N ALA A 145 -2.76 9.03 -1.99
CA ALA A 145 -2.66 8.92 -0.54
C ALA A 145 -3.51 10.02 0.13
N VAL A 146 -4.47 9.62 0.96
CA VAL A 146 -5.24 10.53 1.81
C VAL A 146 -4.44 10.86 3.07
N SER A 147 -4.49 12.11 3.51
CA SER A 147 -3.83 12.55 4.74
C SER A 147 -4.42 11.87 5.98
N PRO A 148 -3.64 11.66 7.05
CA PRO A 148 -4.14 11.09 8.30
C PRO A 148 -5.37 11.81 8.88
N ASP A 149 -5.44 13.13 8.77
CA ASP A 149 -6.58 13.96 9.21
C ASP A 149 -7.81 13.87 8.28
N GLY A 150 -7.64 13.29 7.08
CA GLY A 150 -8.71 13.13 6.09
C GLY A 150 -9.06 14.40 5.32
N ASN A 151 -8.24 15.46 5.37
CA ASN A 151 -8.52 16.74 4.72
C ASN A 151 -7.90 16.89 3.33
N TRP A 152 -6.83 16.14 3.05
CA TRP A 152 -6.05 16.28 1.85
C TRP A 152 -5.90 14.95 1.10
N LEU A 153 -5.86 15.05 -0.20
CA LEU A 153 -5.52 13.96 -1.09
C LEU A 153 -4.28 14.35 -1.91
N ALA A 154 -3.20 13.62 -1.73
CA ALA A 154 -2.02 13.67 -2.59
C ALA A 154 -2.14 12.57 -3.65
N PHE A 155 -1.86 12.88 -4.90
CA PHE A 155 -1.90 11.89 -5.98
C PHE A 155 -0.90 12.25 -7.07
N THR A 156 -0.54 11.26 -7.87
CA THR A 156 0.28 11.49 -9.05
C THR A 156 -0.60 11.84 -10.24
N ALA A 157 -0.18 12.80 -11.04
CA ALA A 157 -0.79 13.09 -12.34
C ALA A 157 0.25 13.66 -13.30
N ALA A 158 0.03 13.45 -14.59
CA ALA A 158 0.88 13.98 -15.66
C ALA A 158 0.07 14.97 -16.50
N PRO A 159 0.51 16.22 -16.68
CA PRO A 159 -0.05 17.10 -17.68
C PRO A 159 0.10 16.48 -19.10
N ALA A 160 -0.78 16.84 -20.03
CA ALA A 160 -0.79 16.27 -21.37
C ALA A 160 0.57 16.32 -22.08
N ASN A 161 1.42 17.29 -21.73
CA ASN A 161 2.76 17.50 -22.29
C ASN A 161 3.88 17.54 -21.23
N GLY A 162 3.65 16.94 -20.04
CA GLY A 162 4.58 17.01 -18.92
C GLY A 162 4.91 15.67 -18.27
N THR A 163 5.87 15.69 -17.36
CA THR A 163 6.27 14.57 -16.54
C THR A 163 5.28 14.36 -15.40
N VAL A 164 5.13 13.12 -14.95
CA VAL A 164 4.36 12.80 -13.73
C VAL A 164 4.90 13.61 -12.55
N SER A 165 4.03 14.24 -11.79
CA SER A 165 4.34 14.99 -10.58
C SER A 165 3.30 14.73 -9.50
N LEU A 166 3.58 15.14 -8.25
CA LEU A 166 2.59 15.14 -7.18
C LEU A 166 1.63 16.31 -7.34
N TRP A 167 0.38 15.99 -7.13
CA TRP A 167 -0.73 16.93 -7.06
C TRP A 167 -1.39 16.84 -5.70
N LEU A 168 -1.87 17.97 -5.22
CA LEU A 168 -2.55 18.08 -3.94
C LEU A 168 -3.93 18.67 -4.12
N ARG A 169 -4.93 18.05 -3.49
CA ARG A 169 -6.31 18.53 -3.45
C ARG A 169 -6.84 18.49 -2.02
N SER A 170 -7.43 19.59 -1.58
CA SER A 170 -8.27 19.57 -0.37
C SER A 170 -9.57 18.82 -0.68
N LEU A 171 -10.00 17.92 0.19
CA LEU A 171 -11.30 17.24 0.05
C LEU A 171 -12.49 18.17 0.26
N GLY A 172 -12.27 19.36 0.85
CA GLY A 172 -13.26 20.43 0.96
C GLY A 172 -13.34 21.35 -0.26
N SER A 173 -12.54 21.13 -1.32
CA SER A 173 -12.52 21.98 -2.52
C SER A 173 -12.50 21.16 -3.81
N LEU A 174 -12.88 21.81 -4.93
CA LEU A 174 -12.85 21.16 -6.25
C LEU A 174 -11.49 21.28 -6.95
N GLY A 175 -10.68 22.26 -6.59
CA GLY A 175 -9.39 22.53 -7.22
C GLY A 175 -8.28 21.59 -6.75
N ALA A 176 -7.41 21.21 -7.66
CA ALA A 176 -6.15 20.53 -7.37
C ALA A 176 -4.99 21.39 -7.88
N ARG A 177 -3.84 21.32 -7.20
CA ARG A 177 -2.61 22.01 -7.61
C ARG A 177 -1.45 21.03 -7.72
N SER A 178 -0.57 21.21 -8.68
CA SER A 178 0.70 20.48 -8.74
C SER A 178 1.68 21.00 -7.67
N LEU A 179 2.55 20.13 -7.21
CA LEU A 179 3.64 20.48 -6.28
C LEU A 179 4.93 20.60 -7.09
N PRO A 180 5.51 21.82 -7.24
CA PRO A 180 6.76 22.01 -7.99
C PRO A 180 7.93 21.23 -7.39
N GLY A 181 8.84 20.74 -8.25
CA GLY A 181 10.03 19.99 -7.84
C GLY A 181 9.76 18.52 -7.52
N THR A 182 8.54 18.05 -7.79
CA THR A 182 8.13 16.64 -7.57
C THR A 182 8.05 15.83 -8.87
N GLU A 183 8.74 16.28 -9.92
CA GLU A 183 8.78 15.59 -11.21
C GLU A 183 9.36 14.19 -11.06
N GLY A 184 8.72 13.19 -11.67
CA GLY A 184 9.07 11.77 -11.54
C GLY A 184 8.64 11.14 -10.22
N ALA A 185 7.76 11.78 -9.44
CA ALA A 185 7.33 11.29 -8.13
C ALA A 185 6.50 10.01 -8.22
N SER A 186 6.75 9.11 -7.27
CA SER A 186 6.00 7.87 -7.05
C SER A 186 5.80 7.61 -5.56
N HIS A 187 4.85 6.72 -5.22
CA HIS A 187 4.59 6.23 -3.87
C HIS A 187 4.50 7.32 -2.79
N PRO A 188 3.63 8.34 -2.94
CA PRO A 188 3.47 9.35 -1.90
C PRO A 188 2.92 8.75 -0.61
N PHE A 189 3.42 9.21 0.52
CA PHE A 189 2.93 8.88 1.86
C PHE A 189 3.03 10.11 2.77
N TRP A 190 2.13 10.19 3.74
CA TRP A 190 1.99 11.37 4.59
C TRP A 190 2.84 11.29 5.84
N SER A 191 3.27 12.46 6.33
CA SER A 191 3.68 12.61 7.72
C SER A 191 2.49 12.40 8.66
N PRO A 192 2.70 11.90 9.88
CA PRO A 192 1.61 11.62 10.83
C PRO A 192 0.75 12.82 11.20
N ASP A 193 1.31 14.03 11.12
CA ASP A 193 0.66 15.31 11.41
C ASP A 193 -0.05 15.93 10.20
N SER A 194 -0.03 15.27 9.04
CA SER A 194 -0.65 15.72 7.79
C SER A 194 -0.06 17.00 7.18
N HIS A 195 1.17 17.42 7.59
CA HIS A 195 1.79 18.65 7.11
C HIS A 195 2.84 18.44 6.02
N ALA A 196 3.35 17.23 5.87
CA ALA A 196 4.36 16.91 4.86
C ALA A 196 4.07 15.62 4.12
N LEU A 197 4.66 15.49 2.93
CA LEU A 197 4.64 14.27 2.11
C LEU A 197 6.04 13.72 1.98
N GLY A 198 6.18 12.40 2.16
CA GLY A 198 7.31 11.63 1.68
C GLY A 198 6.99 11.05 0.31
N PHE A 199 7.96 10.96 -0.58
CA PHE A 199 7.83 10.40 -1.93
C PHE A 199 9.18 10.01 -2.50
N PHE A 200 9.17 9.26 -3.60
CA PHE A 200 10.37 8.86 -4.30
C PHE A 200 10.43 9.53 -5.68
N ALA A 201 11.58 10.08 -6.02
CA ALA A 201 11.83 10.69 -7.33
C ALA A 201 13.32 10.76 -7.62
N GLY A 202 13.74 10.44 -8.86
CA GLY A 202 15.12 10.51 -9.30
C GLY A 202 16.08 9.65 -8.46
N GLY A 203 15.67 8.42 -8.10
CA GLY A 203 16.49 7.52 -7.29
C GLY A 203 16.69 7.96 -5.83
N LYS A 204 15.80 8.80 -5.30
CA LYS A 204 15.91 9.37 -3.94
C LYS A 204 14.60 9.32 -3.21
N LEU A 205 14.66 9.10 -1.90
CA LEU A 205 13.59 9.40 -0.96
C LEU A 205 13.63 10.88 -0.64
N LYS A 206 12.52 11.56 -0.83
CA LYS A 206 12.38 13.01 -0.60
C LYS A 206 11.19 13.33 0.29
N THR A 207 11.22 14.48 0.93
CA THR A 207 10.09 15.05 1.66
C THR A 207 9.77 16.45 1.15
N ILE A 208 8.50 16.86 1.21
CA ILE A 208 8.04 18.20 0.90
C ILE A 208 6.99 18.64 1.92
N ASP A 209 7.15 19.87 2.44
CA ASP A 209 6.18 20.49 3.34
C ASP A 209 5.04 21.12 2.52
N LEU A 210 3.80 21.00 2.99
CA LEU A 210 2.63 21.56 2.31
C LEU A 210 2.51 23.07 2.39
N SER A 211 3.17 23.72 3.36
CA SER A 211 3.22 25.17 3.50
C SER A 211 4.00 25.84 2.36
N GLY A 212 4.76 25.08 1.60
CA GLY A 212 5.59 25.49 0.47
C GLY A 212 7.06 25.19 0.72
N GLY A 213 7.83 25.16 -0.34
CA GLY A 213 9.28 24.89 -0.31
C GLY A 213 9.69 23.94 -1.42
N THR A 214 11.03 23.76 -1.54
CA THR A 214 11.62 22.77 -2.44
C THR A 214 11.69 21.42 -1.73
N PRO A 215 11.46 20.30 -2.44
CA PRO A 215 11.63 18.97 -1.87
C PRO A 215 13.04 18.76 -1.30
N GLN A 216 13.11 18.21 -0.09
CA GLN A 216 14.36 17.88 0.58
C GLN A 216 14.71 16.42 0.36
N THR A 217 15.96 16.10 0.03
CA THR A 217 16.43 14.72 -0.06
C THR A 217 16.69 14.17 1.34
N VAL A 218 16.08 13.03 1.66
CA VAL A 218 16.27 12.30 2.92
C VAL A 218 17.42 11.30 2.80
N CYS A 219 17.40 10.48 1.72
CA CYS A 219 18.45 9.51 1.43
C CYS A 219 18.37 9.05 -0.04
N GLU A 220 19.40 8.34 -0.49
CA GLU A 220 19.38 7.63 -1.76
C GLU A 220 18.39 6.44 -1.68
N ALA A 221 17.73 6.15 -2.82
CA ALA A 221 16.86 5.01 -3.01
C ALA A 221 16.96 4.56 -4.46
N SER A 222 16.53 3.35 -4.77
CA SER A 222 16.45 2.88 -6.17
C SER A 222 15.34 3.60 -6.94
N SER A 223 15.38 3.55 -8.25
CA SER A 223 14.24 3.92 -9.10
C SER A 223 13.06 2.94 -8.99
N ASP A 224 13.32 1.71 -8.51
CA ASP A 224 12.32 0.64 -8.42
C ASP A 224 11.93 0.31 -6.97
N VAL A 225 11.54 1.34 -6.26
CA VAL A 225 11.10 1.28 -4.86
C VAL A 225 9.76 0.55 -4.69
N ARG A 226 9.50 0.06 -3.48
CA ARG A 226 8.25 -0.62 -3.13
C ARG A 226 7.57 -0.01 -1.89
N GLY A 227 7.45 1.32 -1.91
CA GLY A 227 6.68 2.09 -0.92
C GLY A 227 7.45 2.50 0.32
N GLY A 228 6.82 3.39 1.07
CA GLY A 228 7.32 3.92 2.35
C GLY A 228 6.18 4.33 3.27
N THR A 229 6.49 4.51 4.54
CA THR A 229 5.55 4.96 5.58
C THR A 229 6.28 5.79 6.63
N TRP A 230 5.59 6.78 7.18
CA TRP A 230 6.17 7.73 8.13
C TRP A 230 5.54 7.54 9.52
N GLY A 231 6.35 7.16 10.49
CA GLY A 231 5.92 6.93 11.87
C GLY A 231 5.90 8.20 12.72
N ALA A 232 5.09 8.18 13.77
CA ALA A 232 4.86 9.31 14.67
C ALA A 232 6.13 9.86 15.36
N LYS A 233 7.20 9.06 15.45
CA LYS A 233 8.48 9.48 16.03
C LYS A 233 9.49 10.03 15.01
N GLY A 234 9.03 10.39 13.80
CA GLY A 234 9.89 10.94 12.75
C GLY A 234 10.75 9.90 12.03
N THR A 235 10.44 8.61 12.15
CA THR A 235 11.13 7.55 11.42
C THR A 235 10.34 7.19 10.16
N ILE A 236 11.02 7.14 9.02
CA ILE A 236 10.48 6.59 7.77
C ILE A 236 10.97 5.15 7.63
N VAL A 237 10.04 4.22 7.38
CA VAL A 237 10.34 2.84 6.98
C VAL A 237 10.00 2.70 5.50
N PHE A 238 10.89 2.13 4.70
CA PHE A 238 10.70 2.05 3.25
C PHE A 238 11.36 0.82 2.65
N ALA A 239 10.91 0.44 1.47
CA ALA A 239 11.52 -0.61 0.64
C ALA A 239 12.32 0.07 -0.47
N PRO A 240 13.65 0.13 -0.39
CA PRO A 240 14.48 0.87 -1.35
C PRO A 240 14.56 0.21 -2.72
N PHE A 241 14.20 -1.07 -2.81
CA PHE A 241 14.28 -1.85 -4.04
C PHE A 241 13.19 -2.92 -4.08
N PHE A 242 12.91 -3.49 -5.26
CA PHE A 242 11.88 -4.53 -5.43
C PHE A 242 12.25 -5.87 -4.77
N GLN A 243 13.48 -6.07 -4.41
CA GLN A 243 14.00 -7.22 -3.65
C GLN A 243 14.64 -6.77 -2.34
N GLY A 244 14.76 -7.69 -1.39
CA GLY A 244 15.38 -7.42 -0.10
C GLY A 244 14.40 -7.02 1.00
N GLY A 245 14.97 -6.66 2.16
CA GLY A 245 14.21 -6.24 3.35
C GLY A 245 13.86 -4.77 3.35
N LEU A 246 13.15 -4.35 4.39
CA LEU A 246 12.84 -2.94 4.65
C LEU A 246 14.00 -2.25 5.36
N PHE A 247 14.12 -0.97 5.09
CA PHE A 247 15.08 -0.06 5.73
C PHE A 247 14.35 1.06 6.48
N ARG A 248 15.05 1.71 7.39
CA ARG A 248 14.57 2.89 8.10
C ARG A 248 15.59 4.03 8.04
N VAL A 249 15.08 5.25 8.08
CA VAL A 249 15.85 6.48 8.13
C VAL A 249 15.09 7.54 8.92
N PRO A 250 15.76 8.44 9.68
CA PRO A 250 15.09 9.62 10.22
C PRO A 250 14.52 10.50 9.10
N ALA A 251 13.33 11.07 9.26
CA ALA A 251 12.72 11.94 8.24
C ALA A 251 13.55 13.21 7.94
N THR A 252 14.42 13.60 8.86
CA THR A 252 15.38 14.69 8.70
C THR A 252 16.65 14.30 7.94
N GLY A 253 16.74 13.06 7.47
CA GLY A 253 17.96 12.48 6.90
C GLY A 253 18.87 11.86 7.97
N GLY A 254 19.91 11.19 7.53
CA GLY A 254 20.88 10.52 8.38
C GLY A 254 21.18 9.10 7.94
N GLU A 255 21.62 8.27 8.88
CA GLU A 255 22.02 6.89 8.60
C GLU A 255 20.82 6.03 8.23
N VAL A 256 20.93 5.36 7.08
CA VAL A 256 19.97 4.35 6.61
C VAL A 256 20.34 3.00 7.21
N SER A 257 19.42 2.37 7.93
CA SER A 257 19.68 1.08 8.58
C SER A 257 18.61 0.04 8.23
N PRO A 258 18.98 -1.26 8.13
CA PRO A 258 18.02 -2.32 7.85
C PRO A 258 17.03 -2.45 9.01
N THR A 259 15.78 -2.75 8.69
CA THR A 259 14.67 -2.89 9.66
C THR A 259 14.13 -4.31 9.68
N THR A 260 14.11 -4.99 8.54
CA THR A 260 13.66 -6.38 8.44
C THR A 260 14.71 -7.22 7.70
N VAL A 261 14.75 -8.51 8.02
CA VAL A 261 15.64 -9.50 7.38
C VAL A 261 14.76 -10.56 6.74
N LEU A 262 15.10 -10.95 5.51
CA LEU A 262 14.41 -12.02 4.79
C LEU A 262 14.59 -13.37 5.50
N ASP A 263 13.53 -14.16 5.56
CA ASP A 263 13.59 -15.53 6.09
C ASP A 263 14.00 -16.53 4.98
N PRO A 264 15.23 -17.07 5.01
CA PRO A 264 15.72 -17.99 3.98
C PRO A 264 15.00 -19.34 4.02
N ILE A 265 14.48 -19.77 5.18
CA ILE A 265 13.73 -21.02 5.32
C ILE A 265 12.42 -20.93 4.54
N ARG A 266 11.80 -19.75 4.54
CA ARG A 266 10.58 -19.45 3.80
C ARG A 266 10.83 -19.03 2.36
N LYS A 267 12.07 -18.94 1.96
CA LYS A 267 12.49 -18.46 0.64
C LYS A 267 11.96 -17.05 0.34
N GLU A 268 11.87 -16.20 1.37
CA GLU A 268 11.48 -14.80 1.19
C GLU A 268 12.48 -14.08 0.30
N GLN A 269 11.99 -13.28 -0.64
CA GLN A 269 12.82 -12.50 -1.57
C GLN A 269 12.65 -11.02 -1.39
N THR A 270 11.50 -10.60 -0.83
CA THR A 270 11.20 -9.19 -0.73
C THR A 270 10.22 -8.90 0.40
N HIS A 271 10.46 -7.77 1.08
CA HIS A 271 9.51 -7.11 1.98
C HIS A 271 9.11 -5.77 1.35
N ARG A 272 7.80 -5.50 1.27
CA ARG A 272 7.24 -4.37 0.52
C ARG A 272 6.12 -3.70 1.29
N TRP A 273 5.81 -2.45 0.87
CA TRP A 273 4.64 -1.65 1.27
C TRP A 273 4.45 -1.59 2.78
N PRO A 274 5.44 -1.07 3.51
CA PRO A 274 5.29 -0.88 4.94
C PRO A 274 4.17 0.11 5.25
N SER A 275 3.44 -0.13 6.34
CA SER A 275 2.38 0.76 6.85
C SER A 275 2.37 0.74 8.37
N PHE A 276 2.65 1.88 9.01
CA PHE A 276 2.66 1.97 10.47
C PHE A 276 1.27 1.74 11.06
N LEU A 277 1.28 1.08 12.23
CA LEU A 277 0.15 1.07 13.14
C LEU A 277 0.11 2.40 13.93
N PRO A 278 -1.06 2.75 14.51
CA PRO A 278 -1.21 4.00 15.28
C PRO A 278 -0.26 4.16 16.47
N ASP A 279 0.31 3.07 16.97
CA ASP A 279 1.28 3.09 18.08
C ASP A 279 2.65 3.67 17.66
N GLY A 280 2.88 3.87 16.35
CA GLY A 280 4.12 4.39 15.79
C GLY A 280 5.36 3.52 16.05
N ARG A 281 5.15 2.27 16.44
CA ARG A 281 6.18 1.27 16.77
C ARG A 281 6.08 0.05 15.88
N HIS A 282 4.88 -0.49 15.71
CA HIS A 282 4.62 -1.63 14.84
C HIS A 282 4.21 -1.16 13.45
N PHE A 283 4.49 -1.98 12.47
CA PHE A 283 4.11 -1.74 11.07
C PHE A 283 3.75 -3.04 10.37
N PHE A 284 2.76 -2.98 9.50
CA PHE A 284 2.49 -4.04 8.55
C PHE A 284 3.49 -4.00 7.42
N TYR A 285 3.77 -5.15 6.84
CA TYR A 285 4.46 -5.26 5.57
C TYR A 285 4.07 -6.54 4.84
N TYR A 286 4.24 -6.54 3.55
CA TYR A 286 4.02 -7.69 2.70
C TYR A 286 5.35 -8.38 2.46
N ALA A 287 5.41 -9.70 2.73
CA ALA A 287 6.54 -10.55 2.44
C ALA A 287 6.17 -11.52 1.31
N SER A 288 7.00 -11.59 0.28
CA SER A 288 6.80 -12.48 -0.86
C SER A 288 8.02 -13.38 -1.09
N ARG A 289 7.74 -14.57 -1.60
CA ARG A 289 8.75 -15.55 -2.04
C ARG A 289 9.20 -15.34 -3.50
N GLY A 290 8.84 -14.20 -4.08
CA GLY A 290 8.98 -13.90 -5.50
C GLY A 290 7.68 -14.07 -6.25
N SER A 291 7.72 -14.08 -7.57
CA SER A 291 6.59 -14.40 -8.42
C SER A 291 6.39 -15.93 -8.45
N GLY A 292 5.34 -16.45 -7.83
CA GLY A 292 5.04 -17.88 -7.75
C GLY A 292 3.64 -18.15 -7.23
N GLU A 293 3.19 -19.40 -7.29
CA GLU A 293 1.83 -19.87 -7.00
C GLU A 293 1.27 -19.51 -5.61
N GLU A 294 2.14 -19.32 -4.64
CA GLU A 294 1.67 -19.01 -3.28
C GLU A 294 1.57 -17.50 -3.08
N PRO A 295 0.40 -17.02 -2.60
CA PRO A 295 0.26 -15.65 -2.20
C PRO A 295 1.30 -15.33 -1.11
N GLY A 296 1.87 -14.14 -1.15
CA GLY A 296 2.73 -13.67 -0.07
C GLY A 296 1.98 -13.55 1.24
N GLU A 297 2.63 -13.02 2.25
CA GLU A 297 2.11 -12.94 3.59
C GLU A 297 2.13 -11.51 4.11
N ILE A 298 1.13 -11.16 4.91
CA ILE A 298 1.15 -9.93 5.69
C ILE A 298 1.69 -10.25 7.07
N LEU A 299 2.74 -9.52 7.42
CA LEU A 299 3.41 -9.62 8.70
C LEU A 299 3.34 -8.30 9.47
N VAL A 300 3.50 -8.39 10.78
CA VAL A 300 3.72 -7.25 11.66
C VAL A 300 5.17 -7.26 12.11
N GLY A 301 5.90 -6.20 11.77
CA GLY A 301 7.24 -5.91 12.28
C GLY A 301 7.22 -4.88 13.39
N SER A 302 8.35 -4.72 14.08
CA SER A 302 8.55 -3.73 15.12
C SER A 302 9.87 -2.97 14.93
N LEU A 303 9.86 -1.66 15.18
CA LEU A 303 11.09 -0.85 15.20
C LEU A 303 12.07 -1.27 16.30
N ASP A 304 11.58 -1.93 17.36
CA ASP A 304 12.41 -2.45 18.44
C ASP A 304 13.07 -3.80 18.09
N GLY A 305 12.80 -4.33 16.89
CA GLY A 305 13.28 -5.63 16.45
C GLY A 305 12.43 -6.80 16.96
N GLY A 306 13.00 -8.00 16.89
CA GLY A 306 12.32 -9.24 17.25
C GLY A 306 11.69 -9.97 16.05
N PRO A 307 11.21 -11.21 16.26
CA PRO A 307 10.61 -11.99 15.18
C PRO A 307 9.28 -11.35 14.72
N PRO A 308 9.04 -11.26 13.41
CA PRO A 308 7.79 -10.72 12.91
C PRO A 308 6.61 -11.65 13.21
N LYS A 309 5.44 -11.07 13.43
CA LYS A 309 4.20 -11.81 13.64
C LYS A 309 3.43 -11.95 12.32
N ARG A 310 3.13 -13.17 11.93
CA ARG A 310 2.32 -13.47 10.73
C ARG A 310 0.85 -13.23 11.02
N LEU A 311 0.14 -12.60 10.08
CA LEU A 311 -1.30 -12.35 10.19
C LEU A 311 -2.10 -13.24 9.24
N LEU A 312 -1.85 -13.15 7.94
CA LEU A 312 -2.60 -13.89 6.91
C LEU A 312 -1.82 -13.96 5.60
N GLN A 313 -2.24 -14.87 4.73
CA GLN A 313 -1.82 -14.89 3.33
C GLN A 313 -2.61 -13.86 2.53
N SER A 314 -1.93 -13.08 1.69
CA SER A 314 -2.52 -12.07 0.84
C SER A 314 -1.65 -11.84 -0.40
N SER A 315 -2.27 -11.33 -1.45
CA SER A 315 -1.57 -10.86 -2.64
C SER A 315 -1.43 -9.33 -2.69
N SER A 316 -1.61 -8.64 -1.55
CA SER A 316 -1.61 -7.17 -1.52
C SER A 316 -1.01 -6.59 -0.26
N LEU A 317 -0.77 -5.27 -0.30
CA LEU A 317 -0.44 -4.46 0.86
C LEU A 317 -1.52 -4.56 1.95
N ALA A 318 -1.15 -4.23 3.19
CA ALA A 318 -2.05 -4.12 4.33
C ALA A 318 -2.02 -2.73 4.93
N LEU A 319 -3.19 -2.21 5.30
CA LEU A 319 -3.34 -0.90 5.94
C LEU A 319 -4.16 -1.04 7.22
N PHE A 320 -3.75 -0.30 8.26
CA PHE A 320 -4.61 -0.12 9.42
C PHE A 320 -5.70 0.90 9.10
N ALA A 321 -6.95 0.54 9.37
CA ALA A 321 -8.10 1.41 9.20
C ALA A 321 -8.84 1.57 10.53
N ALA A 322 -8.96 2.84 10.99
CA ALA A 322 -9.75 3.14 12.18
C ALA A 322 -11.23 2.73 11.99
N PRO A 323 -11.92 2.23 13.04
CA PRO A 323 -11.50 2.19 14.44
C PRO A 323 -10.74 0.94 14.89
N GLY A 324 -10.41 -0.01 14.03
CA GLY A 324 -9.69 -1.24 14.39
C GLY A 324 -9.88 -2.33 13.34
N TYR A 325 -9.53 -2.02 12.10
CA TYR A 325 -9.61 -2.96 10.99
C TYR A 325 -8.27 -3.05 10.26
N LEU A 326 -8.00 -4.23 9.72
CA LEU A 326 -7.00 -4.44 8.70
C LEU A 326 -7.66 -4.40 7.33
N PHE A 327 -7.18 -3.55 6.43
CA PHE A 327 -7.50 -3.59 5.01
C PHE A 327 -6.46 -4.41 4.27
N TYR A 328 -6.94 -5.30 3.41
CA TYR A 328 -6.14 -6.07 2.45
C TYR A 328 -7.01 -6.45 1.25
N SER A 329 -6.43 -6.91 0.16
CA SER A 329 -7.21 -7.37 -0.99
C SER A 329 -7.03 -8.86 -1.25
N ARG A 330 -8.11 -9.46 -1.78
CA ARG A 330 -8.11 -10.84 -2.27
C ARG A 330 -8.93 -10.89 -3.55
N GLY A 331 -8.36 -11.43 -4.63
CA GLY A 331 -9.04 -11.49 -5.93
C GLY A 331 -9.57 -10.13 -6.41
N GLY A 332 -8.80 -9.04 -6.23
CA GLY A 332 -9.23 -7.68 -6.60
C GLY A 332 -10.29 -7.05 -5.71
N THR A 333 -10.77 -7.74 -4.67
CA THR A 333 -11.74 -7.21 -3.70
C THR A 333 -11.02 -6.66 -2.48
N LEU A 334 -11.30 -5.41 -2.09
CA LEU A 334 -10.85 -4.82 -0.82
C LEU A 334 -11.68 -5.39 0.32
N LEU A 335 -11.01 -5.95 1.30
CA LEU A 335 -11.59 -6.55 2.50
C LEU A 335 -11.21 -5.73 3.73
N ALA A 336 -12.15 -5.53 4.63
CA ALA A 336 -11.93 -5.02 5.98
C ALA A 336 -12.13 -6.16 6.97
N GLN A 337 -11.11 -6.48 7.77
CA GLN A 337 -11.21 -7.50 8.82
C GLN A 337 -10.90 -6.87 10.17
N PRO A 338 -11.73 -7.12 11.22
CA PRO A 338 -11.45 -6.61 12.55
C PRO A 338 -10.06 -7.04 13.03
N PHE A 339 -9.30 -6.10 13.58
CA PHE A 339 -7.93 -6.27 14.01
C PHE A 339 -7.72 -5.69 15.41
N ASP A 340 -7.21 -6.51 16.32
CA ASP A 340 -6.82 -6.10 17.65
C ASP A 340 -5.38 -5.58 17.63
N GLY A 341 -5.21 -4.26 17.76
CA GLY A 341 -3.90 -3.62 17.74
C GLY A 341 -3.05 -3.86 18.99
N LYS A 342 -3.64 -4.30 20.12
CA LYS A 342 -2.89 -4.63 21.33
C LYS A 342 -2.27 -6.02 21.22
N ASP A 343 -3.06 -7.00 20.83
CA ASP A 343 -2.63 -8.39 20.66
C ASP A 343 -2.03 -8.67 19.30
N LEU A 344 -2.07 -7.69 18.38
CA LEU A 344 -1.61 -7.78 17.00
C LEU A 344 -2.21 -9.00 16.27
N ARG A 345 -3.52 -9.20 16.38
CA ARG A 345 -4.21 -10.36 15.81
C ARG A 345 -5.51 -9.97 15.10
N LEU A 346 -5.87 -10.76 14.12
CA LEU A 346 -7.16 -10.64 13.47
C LEU A 346 -8.26 -11.21 14.38
N THR A 347 -9.41 -10.52 14.38
CA THR A 347 -10.62 -10.94 15.10
C THR A 347 -11.80 -10.89 14.11
N GLY A 348 -12.77 -11.75 14.25
CA GLY A 348 -13.94 -11.75 13.36
C GLY A 348 -13.65 -12.11 11.90
N LYS A 349 -14.70 -12.00 11.06
CA LYS A 349 -14.64 -12.33 9.63
C LYS A 349 -14.36 -11.09 8.77
N PRO A 350 -13.70 -11.25 7.61
CA PRO A 350 -13.53 -10.15 6.67
C PRO A 350 -14.86 -9.75 6.02
N VAL A 351 -15.01 -8.44 5.77
CA VAL A 351 -16.18 -7.84 5.11
C VAL A 351 -15.72 -7.18 3.82
N PRO A 352 -16.37 -7.40 2.66
CA PRO A 352 -16.02 -6.73 1.42
C PRO A 352 -16.42 -5.25 1.46
N ILE A 353 -15.51 -4.37 1.00
CA ILE A 353 -15.67 -2.91 0.99
C ILE A 353 -15.78 -2.38 -0.45
N ALA A 354 -14.93 -2.86 -1.36
CA ALA A 354 -14.90 -2.47 -2.75
C ALA A 354 -14.42 -3.63 -3.62
N GLU A 355 -14.93 -3.69 -4.84
CA GLU A 355 -14.58 -4.71 -5.83
C GLU A 355 -13.81 -4.08 -6.99
N ARG A 356 -13.11 -4.91 -7.75
CA ARG A 356 -12.34 -4.52 -8.94
C ARG A 356 -11.35 -3.38 -8.66
N LEU A 357 -10.56 -3.52 -7.59
CA LEU A 357 -9.46 -2.60 -7.33
C LEU A 357 -8.45 -2.64 -8.48
N SER A 358 -8.05 -1.48 -8.94
CA SER A 358 -6.96 -1.36 -9.92
C SER A 358 -5.66 -1.95 -9.35
N SER A 359 -4.96 -2.76 -10.13
CA SER A 359 -3.57 -3.10 -9.89
C SER A 359 -2.67 -2.04 -10.52
N VAL A 360 -1.61 -1.68 -9.84
CA VAL A 360 -0.56 -0.86 -10.45
C VAL A 360 0.27 -1.77 -11.35
N GLY A 361 0.28 -1.51 -12.65
CA GLY A 361 0.90 -2.36 -13.68
C GLY A 361 2.33 -2.75 -13.32
N GLY A 362 2.69 -4.03 -13.48
CA GLY A 362 4.02 -4.58 -13.20
C GLY A 362 4.38 -4.70 -11.71
N MET A 363 3.57 -4.17 -10.78
CA MET A 363 3.82 -4.23 -9.34
C MET A 363 2.86 -5.20 -8.65
N SER A 364 3.19 -6.49 -8.66
CA SER A 364 2.38 -7.52 -7.99
C SER A 364 2.07 -7.14 -6.54
N GLY A 365 0.77 -7.13 -6.18
CA GLY A 365 0.29 -6.84 -4.84
C GLY A 365 0.12 -5.36 -4.49
N LEU A 366 0.51 -4.42 -5.33
CA LEU A 366 0.20 -3.02 -5.11
C LEU A 366 -1.20 -2.70 -5.62
N ARG A 367 -2.05 -2.20 -4.74
CA ARG A 367 -3.38 -1.67 -5.06
C ARG A 367 -3.42 -0.21 -4.68
N SER A 368 -4.03 0.61 -5.50
CA SER A 368 -4.21 2.03 -5.18
C SER A 368 -5.30 2.18 -4.12
N VAL A 369 -4.90 2.05 -2.85
CA VAL A 369 -5.77 2.16 -1.67
C VAL A 369 -5.06 2.97 -0.60
N SER A 370 -5.77 3.89 0.01
CA SER A 370 -5.28 4.69 1.16
C SER A 370 -6.43 4.98 2.11
N VAL A 371 -6.17 5.05 3.41
CA VAL A 371 -7.18 5.31 4.42
C VAL A 371 -6.66 6.29 5.47
N SER A 372 -7.50 7.24 5.87
CA SER A 372 -7.20 8.19 6.94
C SER A 372 -7.54 7.63 8.32
N SER A 373 -7.02 8.27 9.36
CA SER A 373 -7.42 7.97 10.76
C SER A 373 -8.84 8.43 11.08
N THR A 374 -9.41 9.30 10.26
CA THR A 374 -10.75 9.90 10.43
C THR A 374 -11.86 9.19 9.64
N GLY A 375 -11.54 8.05 8.97
CA GLY A 375 -12.54 7.25 8.26
C GLY A 375 -12.76 7.62 6.80
N VAL A 376 -11.85 8.36 6.17
CA VAL A 376 -11.85 8.58 4.73
C VAL A 376 -11.06 7.46 4.06
N LEU A 377 -11.70 6.73 3.15
CA LEU A 377 -11.08 5.70 2.31
C LEU A 377 -10.96 6.21 0.88
N VAL A 378 -9.80 6.02 0.28
CA VAL A 378 -9.54 6.36 -1.12
C VAL A 378 -9.06 5.12 -1.85
N TYR A 379 -9.61 4.86 -3.04
CA TYR A 379 -9.15 3.77 -3.89
C TYR A 379 -9.45 4.06 -5.36
N GLN A 380 -8.75 3.37 -6.23
CA GLN A 380 -9.05 3.37 -7.66
C GLN A 380 -9.64 2.03 -8.06
N THR A 381 -10.72 2.08 -8.84
CA THR A 381 -11.33 0.90 -9.46
C THR A 381 -11.20 1.01 -10.97
N GLY A 382 -11.02 -0.11 -11.61
CA GLY A 382 -10.98 -0.27 -13.04
C GLY A 382 -10.50 -1.68 -13.31
N SER A 383 -10.79 -2.25 -14.46
CA SER A 383 -9.95 -3.28 -15.03
C SER A 383 -8.56 -2.66 -15.04
N GLY A 384 -7.62 -3.19 -14.25
CA GLY A 384 -6.22 -2.76 -14.30
C GLY A 384 -5.94 -2.46 -15.74
N SER A 385 -5.44 -1.32 -16.09
CA SER A 385 -5.53 -0.70 -17.40
C SER A 385 -5.52 -1.75 -18.52
N ALA A 386 -6.72 -2.23 -18.93
CA ALA A 386 -6.80 -3.08 -20.09
C ALA A 386 -6.06 -2.30 -21.17
N THR A 387 -4.98 -2.85 -21.60
CA THR A 387 -4.19 -2.23 -22.64
C THR A 387 -4.64 -2.74 -23.99
N GLN A 388 -4.33 -2.04 -25.03
CA GLN A 388 -4.64 -2.40 -26.39
C GLN A 388 -3.39 -2.31 -27.23
N LEU A 389 -3.07 -3.37 -27.90
CA LEU A 389 -2.04 -3.35 -28.93
C LEU A 389 -2.57 -2.60 -30.16
N VAL A 390 -1.83 -1.59 -30.59
CA VAL A 390 -2.21 -0.71 -31.70
C VAL A 390 -1.04 -0.54 -32.65
N TRP A 391 -1.33 -0.65 -33.93
CA TRP A 391 -0.39 -0.30 -34.96
C TRP A 391 -0.45 1.20 -35.25
N LEU A 392 0.70 1.87 -35.19
CA LEU A 392 0.85 3.27 -35.54
C LEU A 392 1.84 3.43 -36.68
N ASP A 393 1.62 4.46 -37.53
CA ASP A 393 2.65 4.90 -38.47
C ASP A 393 3.70 5.80 -37.76
N ARG A 394 4.71 6.23 -38.50
CA ARG A 394 5.78 7.10 -37.96
C ARG A 394 5.32 8.48 -37.51
N ASN A 395 4.12 8.90 -37.93
CA ASN A 395 3.49 10.16 -37.54
C ASN A 395 2.56 9.98 -36.32
N GLY A 396 2.41 8.74 -35.80
CA GLY A 396 1.48 8.42 -34.71
C GLY A 396 0.04 8.22 -35.13
N ARG A 397 -0.23 8.10 -36.45
CA ARG A 397 -1.57 7.80 -36.98
C ARG A 397 -1.90 6.35 -36.68
N ASP A 398 -3.10 6.12 -36.15
CA ASP A 398 -3.64 4.80 -35.86
C ASP A 398 -3.91 4.02 -37.16
N LEU A 399 -3.34 2.85 -37.30
CA LEU A 399 -3.48 1.92 -38.42
C LEU A 399 -4.37 0.72 -38.09
N GLY A 400 -4.86 0.63 -36.86
CA GLY A 400 -5.73 -0.42 -36.38
C GLY A 400 -5.23 -1.13 -35.14
N THR A 401 -6.12 -1.89 -34.48
CA THR A 401 -5.86 -2.63 -33.25
C THR A 401 -5.49 -4.08 -33.55
N LEU A 402 -4.71 -4.69 -32.66
CA LEU A 402 -4.37 -6.09 -32.68
C LEU A 402 -5.00 -6.80 -31.49
N GLY A 403 -5.89 -7.76 -31.76
CA GLY A 403 -6.58 -8.51 -30.71
C GLY A 403 -7.57 -7.68 -29.86
N PRO A 404 -8.22 -8.28 -28.87
CA PRO A 404 -9.06 -7.59 -27.91
C PRO A 404 -8.22 -6.87 -26.84
N PRO A 405 -8.77 -5.89 -26.13
CA PRO A 405 -8.14 -5.33 -24.94
C PRO A 405 -7.85 -6.42 -23.89
N ALA A 406 -6.63 -6.41 -23.34
CA ALA A 406 -6.18 -7.30 -22.28
C ALA A 406 -5.09 -6.60 -21.47
N ASP A 407 -4.56 -7.22 -20.45
CA ASP A 407 -3.41 -6.69 -19.70
C ASP A 407 -2.11 -7.15 -20.40
N HIS A 408 -1.84 -6.54 -21.57
CA HIS A 408 -0.69 -6.83 -22.42
C HIS A 408 0.60 -6.23 -21.84
N TYR A 409 1.73 -6.92 -22.00
CA TYR A 409 3.04 -6.36 -21.72
C TYR A 409 4.13 -7.04 -22.58
N ALA A 410 5.26 -6.36 -22.75
CA ALA A 410 6.45 -6.81 -23.46
C ALA A 410 6.19 -7.40 -24.86
N PRO A 411 5.47 -6.70 -25.76
CA PRO A 411 5.25 -7.18 -27.11
C PRO A 411 6.58 -7.29 -27.89
N ARG A 412 6.78 -8.42 -28.59
CA ARG A 412 7.96 -8.72 -29.40
C ARG A 412 7.58 -9.34 -30.72
N LEU A 413 7.85 -8.65 -31.80
CA LEU A 413 7.66 -9.18 -33.17
C LEU A 413 8.69 -10.27 -33.46
N SER A 414 8.26 -11.35 -34.09
CA SER A 414 9.18 -12.37 -34.60
C SER A 414 10.13 -11.76 -35.63
N PRO A 415 11.32 -12.36 -35.81
CA PRO A 415 12.29 -11.88 -36.79
C PRO A 415 11.76 -11.74 -38.23
N ASP A 416 10.82 -12.54 -38.63
CA ASP A 416 10.16 -12.48 -39.95
C ASP A 416 8.96 -11.50 -39.99
N GLY A 417 8.57 -10.93 -38.83
CA GLY A 417 7.45 -10.01 -38.70
C GLY A 417 6.07 -10.66 -38.85
N THR A 418 5.98 -12.01 -38.83
CA THR A 418 4.69 -12.72 -39.04
C THR A 418 3.98 -13.08 -37.73
N ARG A 419 4.71 -13.08 -36.60
CA ARG A 419 4.19 -13.47 -35.29
C ARG A 419 4.53 -12.42 -34.25
N LEU A 420 3.73 -12.37 -33.19
CA LEU A 420 3.97 -11.59 -31.98
C LEU A 420 4.07 -12.53 -30.80
N ALA A 421 5.08 -12.37 -29.96
CA ALA A 421 5.12 -12.89 -28.60
C ALA A 421 4.85 -11.77 -27.61
N GLU A 422 4.05 -12.01 -26.62
CA GLU A 422 3.72 -11.04 -25.58
C GLU A 422 3.42 -11.71 -24.25
N GLY A 423 3.55 -10.98 -23.16
CA GLY A 423 2.99 -11.38 -21.89
C GLY A 423 1.56 -10.89 -21.72
N ARG A 424 0.70 -11.68 -21.08
CA ARG A 424 -0.63 -11.27 -20.63
C ARG A 424 -0.81 -11.63 -19.16
N MET A 425 -1.13 -10.62 -18.34
CA MET A 425 -1.39 -10.82 -16.92
C MET A 425 -2.77 -11.42 -16.69
N ASN A 426 -2.83 -12.42 -15.82
CA ASN A 426 -4.08 -12.89 -15.26
C ASN A 426 -4.37 -12.09 -13.99
N LEU A 427 -5.45 -11.31 -13.99
CA LEU A 427 -5.82 -10.42 -12.89
C LEU A 427 -6.22 -11.17 -11.60
N GLU A 428 -6.63 -12.44 -11.71
CA GLU A 428 -7.03 -13.24 -10.55
C GLU A 428 -5.81 -13.86 -9.85
N SER A 429 -4.90 -14.48 -10.62
CA SER A 429 -3.69 -15.11 -10.08
C SER A 429 -2.55 -14.11 -9.84
N THR A 430 -2.58 -12.95 -10.49
CA THR A 430 -1.49 -11.95 -10.53
C THR A 430 -0.20 -12.49 -11.17
N THR A 431 -0.30 -13.55 -11.97
CA THR A 431 0.79 -14.15 -12.76
C THR A 431 0.58 -13.87 -14.24
N GLY A 432 1.66 -13.79 -14.99
CA GLY A 432 1.63 -13.61 -16.42
C GLY A 432 1.90 -14.91 -17.17
N ASP A 433 1.32 -15.01 -18.35
CA ASP A 433 1.58 -16.06 -19.31
C ASP A 433 2.10 -15.47 -20.61
N ILE A 434 2.89 -16.25 -21.34
CA ILE A 434 3.29 -15.90 -22.71
C ILE A 434 2.22 -16.34 -23.68
N TRP A 435 1.88 -15.44 -24.58
CA TRP A 435 0.94 -15.64 -25.68
C TRP A 435 1.63 -15.42 -27.01
N LEU A 436 1.23 -16.19 -28.02
CA LEU A 436 1.66 -16.03 -29.39
C LEU A 436 0.47 -15.64 -30.26
N THR A 437 0.68 -14.60 -31.08
CA THR A 437 -0.31 -14.16 -32.05
C THR A 437 0.25 -14.32 -33.47
N ASP A 438 -0.47 -15.06 -34.34
CA ASP A 438 -0.23 -15.08 -35.77
C ASP A 438 -0.80 -13.77 -36.36
N LEU A 439 0.08 -12.91 -36.87
CA LEU A 439 -0.29 -11.59 -37.37
C LEU A 439 -0.98 -11.66 -38.74
N THR A 440 -0.82 -12.75 -39.47
CA THR A 440 -1.46 -12.94 -40.77
C THR A 440 -2.92 -13.37 -40.65
N ARG A 441 -3.21 -14.18 -39.61
CA ARG A 441 -4.54 -14.72 -39.31
C ARG A 441 -5.26 -13.94 -38.22
N ASN A 442 -4.55 -13.10 -37.49
CA ASN A 442 -5.01 -12.39 -36.29
C ASN A 442 -5.57 -13.37 -35.23
N VAL A 443 -4.84 -14.45 -34.98
CA VAL A 443 -5.20 -15.50 -34.00
C VAL A 443 -4.16 -15.54 -32.89
N SER A 444 -4.60 -15.35 -31.65
CA SER A 444 -3.78 -15.47 -30.45
C SER A 444 -4.01 -16.80 -29.75
N SER A 445 -2.94 -17.43 -29.27
CA SER A 445 -3.00 -18.63 -28.45
C SER A 445 -2.06 -18.50 -27.26
N ARG A 446 -2.47 -19.07 -26.13
CA ARG A 446 -1.61 -19.18 -24.94
C ARG A 446 -0.48 -20.14 -25.26
N PHE A 447 0.74 -19.76 -24.92
CA PHE A 447 1.95 -20.53 -25.20
C PHE A 447 2.50 -21.24 -23.96
N THR A 448 2.53 -20.57 -22.79
CA THR A 448 2.92 -21.17 -21.52
C THR A 448 1.70 -21.49 -20.66
N PHE A 449 1.75 -22.56 -19.86
CA PHE A 449 0.62 -23.08 -19.09
C PHE A 449 0.97 -23.35 -17.62
N ASP A 450 2.20 -23.13 -17.22
CA ASP A 450 2.61 -23.26 -15.82
C ASP A 450 1.87 -22.21 -14.98
N PRO A 451 1.40 -22.52 -13.76
CA PRO A 451 0.75 -21.54 -12.89
C PRO A 451 1.68 -20.42 -12.42
N ALA A 452 2.99 -20.58 -12.58
CA ALA A 452 3.98 -19.57 -12.23
C ALA A 452 3.90 -18.35 -13.17
N ASP A 453 4.66 -17.31 -12.85
CA ASP A 453 4.73 -16.09 -13.62
C ASP A 453 5.79 -16.20 -14.72
N GLU A 454 5.36 -16.15 -15.99
CA GLU A 454 6.22 -16.14 -17.16
C GLU A 454 6.23 -14.75 -17.81
N GLN A 455 7.44 -14.21 -18.04
CA GLN A 455 7.61 -12.81 -18.42
C GLN A 455 8.64 -12.60 -19.52
N LEU A 456 8.49 -11.48 -20.25
CA LEU A 456 9.48 -10.86 -21.12
C LEU A 456 9.99 -11.87 -22.19
N PRO A 457 9.13 -12.31 -23.12
CA PRO A 457 9.53 -13.22 -24.19
C PRO A 457 10.49 -12.55 -25.17
N VAL A 458 11.52 -13.31 -25.59
CA VAL A 458 12.52 -12.91 -26.59
C VAL A 458 12.64 -14.00 -27.65
N TRP A 459 12.63 -13.60 -28.90
CA TRP A 459 12.80 -14.53 -30.01
C TRP A 459 14.26 -14.90 -30.26
N SER A 460 14.51 -16.16 -30.64
CA SER A 460 15.76 -16.47 -31.32
C SER A 460 15.83 -15.82 -32.71
N PRO A 461 17.01 -15.52 -33.27
CA PRO A 461 17.14 -14.86 -34.57
C PRO A 461 16.51 -15.65 -35.74
N ASP A 462 16.40 -16.96 -35.64
CA ASP A 462 15.73 -17.84 -36.60
C ASP A 462 14.20 -17.98 -36.36
N GLY A 463 13.67 -17.35 -35.30
CA GLY A 463 12.26 -17.42 -34.94
C GLY A 463 11.77 -18.78 -34.41
N LYS A 464 12.68 -19.74 -34.19
CA LYS A 464 12.31 -21.12 -33.79
C LYS A 464 12.23 -21.33 -32.30
N ARG A 465 12.78 -20.44 -31.50
CA ARG A 465 12.76 -20.52 -30.03
C ARG A 465 12.31 -19.19 -29.41
N LEU A 466 11.76 -19.33 -28.23
CA LEU A 466 11.50 -18.23 -27.30
C LEU A 466 12.35 -18.42 -26.05
N PHE A 467 12.93 -17.34 -25.56
CA PHE A 467 13.60 -17.23 -24.26
C PHE A 467 12.74 -16.35 -23.37
N PHE A 468 12.62 -16.69 -22.10
CA PHE A 468 11.76 -15.94 -21.17
C PHE A 468 12.15 -16.19 -19.72
N GLY A 469 11.68 -15.33 -18.83
CA GLY A 469 11.77 -15.54 -17.40
C GLY A 469 10.61 -16.37 -16.88
N SER A 470 10.85 -17.34 -15.99
CA SER A 470 9.79 -18.05 -15.27
C SER A 470 10.14 -18.22 -13.80
N SER A 471 9.12 -18.05 -12.95
CA SER A 471 9.26 -18.18 -11.50
C SER A 471 8.90 -19.55 -10.93
N ARG A 472 8.70 -20.57 -11.77
CA ARG A 472 8.31 -21.93 -11.37
C ARG A 472 9.26 -22.61 -10.37
N ASP A 473 10.48 -22.12 -10.27
CA ASP A 473 11.47 -22.57 -9.28
C ASP A 473 11.56 -21.63 -8.05
N GLY A 474 10.60 -20.74 -7.88
CA GLY A 474 10.50 -19.77 -6.79
C GLY A 474 11.19 -18.43 -7.07
N VAL A 475 12.29 -18.42 -7.81
CA VAL A 475 12.97 -17.21 -8.32
C VAL A 475 12.82 -17.18 -9.82
N GLN A 476 12.66 -15.99 -10.40
CA GLN A 476 12.66 -15.83 -11.85
C GLN A 476 13.97 -16.29 -12.44
N ASN A 477 13.94 -17.39 -13.17
CA ASN A 477 15.06 -17.99 -13.87
C ASN A 477 14.83 -17.95 -15.39
N LEU A 478 15.89 -18.18 -16.17
CA LEU A 478 15.78 -18.16 -17.63
C LEU A 478 15.38 -19.53 -18.15
N TYR A 479 14.38 -19.54 -19.01
CA TYR A 479 13.87 -20.70 -19.73
C TYR A 479 13.91 -20.49 -21.22
N GLN A 480 13.86 -21.56 -21.98
CA GLN A 480 13.67 -21.55 -23.44
C GLN A 480 12.61 -22.58 -23.84
N ALA A 481 11.94 -22.32 -24.97
CA ALA A 481 11.00 -23.28 -25.56
C ALA A 481 11.00 -23.19 -27.07
N ALA A 482 10.64 -24.29 -27.76
CA ALA A 482 10.42 -24.27 -29.21
C ALA A 482 9.14 -23.48 -29.53
N SER A 483 9.24 -22.50 -30.43
CA SER A 483 8.14 -21.54 -30.67
C SER A 483 6.90 -22.15 -31.37
N ASP A 484 7.04 -23.36 -31.92
CA ASP A 484 5.97 -24.14 -32.54
C ASP A 484 5.43 -25.26 -31.62
N ARG A 485 5.97 -25.39 -30.40
CA ARG A 485 5.60 -26.47 -29.48
C ARG A 485 5.38 -25.93 -28.05
N PRO A 486 4.18 -25.49 -27.72
CA PRO A 486 3.81 -25.19 -26.35
C PRO A 486 4.06 -26.39 -25.43
N GLY A 487 4.50 -26.17 -24.19
CA GLY A 487 4.85 -27.24 -23.24
C GLY A 487 6.24 -27.83 -23.44
N SER A 488 7.09 -27.21 -24.24
CA SER A 488 8.50 -27.64 -24.47
C SER A 488 9.51 -26.83 -23.66
N GLU A 489 9.07 -26.21 -22.56
CA GLU A 489 9.90 -25.32 -21.75
C GLU A 489 11.05 -26.08 -21.09
N GLU A 490 12.26 -25.60 -21.29
CA GLU A 490 13.50 -26.12 -20.72
C GLU A 490 14.19 -25.03 -19.90
N LEU A 491 14.67 -25.38 -18.70
CA LEU A 491 15.48 -24.51 -17.87
C LEU A 491 16.83 -24.23 -18.57
N LEU A 492 17.13 -22.96 -18.79
CA LEU A 492 18.35 -22.50 -19.43
C LEU A 492 19.42 -22.08 -18.40
N LEU A 493 19.03 -21.30 -17.40
CA LEU A 493 19.92 -20.81 -16.34
C LEU A 493 19.19 -20.68 -15.03
N ARG A 494 19.68 -21.35 -13.98
CA ARG A 494 19.19 -21.28 -12.61
C ARG A 494 20.17 -20.57 -11.68
N SER A 495 19.68 -19.70 -10.81
CA SER A 495 20.41 -19.22 -9.62
C SER A 495 19.43 -18.74 -8.55
N SER A 496 19.98 -18.27 -7.42
CA SER A 496 19.18 -17.68 -6.32
C SER A 496 18.79 -16.22 -6.53
N VAL A 497 19.22 -15.60 -7.63
CA VAL A 497 18.90 -14.21 -7.97
C VAL A 497 18.01 -14.14 -9.20
N TRP A 498 17.14 -13.13 -9.22
CA TRP A 498 16.21 -12.82 -10.30
C TRP A 498 16.93 -12.57 -11.63
N LYS A 499 16.33 -13.05 -12.74
CA LYS A 499 16.82 -12.86 -14.10
C LYS A 499 15.66 -12.75 -15.08
N VAL A 500 15.82 -11.89 -16.08
CA VAL A 500 14.94 -11.84 -17.26
C VAL A 500 15.76 -11.68 -18.53
N ALA A 501 15.27 -12.27 -19.61
CA ALA A 501 15.87 -12.17 -20.93
C ALA A 501 15.59 -10.80 -21.55
N ASP A 502 16.60 -10.18 -22.15
CA ASP A 502 16.46 -8.92 -22.88
C ASP A 502 16.50 -9.13 -24.40
N ASP A 503 17.55 -9.82 -24.89
CA ASP A 503 17.72 -10.03 -26.32
C ASP A 503 18.70 -11.18 -26.63
N VAL A 504 18.68 -11.67 -27.88
CA VAL A 504 19.60 -12.68 -28.39
C VAL A 504 20.45 -12.09 -29.51
N SER A 505 21.77 -12.33 -29.45
CA SER A 505 22.68 -11.86 -30.52
C SER A 505 22.24 -12.38 -31.88
N PRO A 506 22.42 -11.61 -32.98
CA PRO A 506 21.94 -11.99 -34.32
C PRO A 506 22.52 -13.31 -34.84
N ASP A 507 23.69 -13.73 -34.35
CA ASP A 507 24.30 -15.00 -34.65
C ASP A 507 23.78 -16.18 -33.80
N GLY A 508 22.86 -15.90 -32.85
CA GLY A 508 22.24 -16.90 -31.97
C GLY A 508 23.15 -17.47 -30.90
N ARG A 509 24.36 -16.90 -30.69
CA ARG A 509 25.34 -17.49 -29.75
C ARG A 509 25.23 -16.94 -28.33
N PHE A 510 24.63 -15.79 -28.11
CA PHE A 510 24.60 -15.14 -26.82
C PHE A 510 23.21 -14.64 -26.50
N LEU A 511 22.80 -14.83 -25.24
CA LEU A 511 21.64 -14.19 -24.64
C LEU A 511 22.14 -13.09 -23.70
N ILE A 512 21.67 -11.85 -23.87
CA ILE A 512 21.83 -10.79 -22.89
C ILE A 512 20.62 -10.77 -21.98
N TYR A 513 20.87 -10.65 -20.68
CA TYR A 513 19.82 -10.70 -19.68
C TYR A 513 20.13 -9.78 -18.51
N GLU A 514 19.06 -9.34 -17.84
CA GLU A 514 19.13 -8.58 -16.60
C GLU A 514 19.21 -9.51 -15.40
N THR A 515 19.98 -9.10 -14.39
CA THR A 515 20.00 -9.72 -13.08
C THR A 515 20.26 -8.67 -12.02
N SER A 516 19.84 -8.91 -10.77
CA SER A 516 20.08 -7.98 -9.69
C SER A 516 21.12 -8.49 -8.72
N THR A 517 21.97 -7.59 -8.22
CA THR A 517 22.86 -7.89 -7.12
C THR A 517 22.65 -6.88 -5.98
N PRO A 518 22.94 -7.24 -4.72
CA PRO A 518 22.77 -6.32 -3.60
C PRO A 518 23.66 -5.07 -3.69
N LYS A 519 24.69 -5.09 -4.56
CA LYS A 519 25.68 -4.00 -4.65
C LYS A 519 25.45 -3.04 -5.82
N THR A 520 24.83 -3.50 -6.91
CA THR A 520 24.84 -2.85 -8.21
C THR A 520 23.46 -2.67 -8.83
N GLN A 521 22.37 -2.83 -8.07
CA GLN A 521 20.97 -2.71 -8.55
C GLN A 521 20.64 -3.77 -9.62
N ILE A 522 20.43 -3.38 -10.87
CA ILE A 522 20.21 -4.24 -12.03
C ILE A 522 21.45 -4.17 -12.91
N ASP A 523 21.97 -5.31 -13.32
CA ASP A 523 23.16 -5.44 -14.16
C ASP A 523 22.84 -6.23 -15.43
N LEU A 524 23.57 -5.95 -16.50
CA LEU A 524 23.49 -6.69 -17.75
C LEU A 524 24.54 -7.79 -17.80
N TRP A 525 24.10 -9.01 -18.05
CA TRP A 525 24.94 -10.19 -18.14
C TRP A 525 24.76 -10.90 -19.48
N ILE A 526 25.79 -11.63 -19.90
CA ILE A 526 25.78 -12.45 -21.12
C ILE A 526 25.85 -13.92 -20.75
N LEU A 527 24.95 -14.70 -21.36
CA LEU A 527 24.93 -16.15 -21.30
C LEU A 527 25.29 -16.74 -22.69
N PRO A 528 26.40 -17.47 -22.84
CA PRO A 528 26.64 -18.24 -24.07
C PRO A 528 25.57 -19.33 -24.21
N LEU A 529 24.94 -19.41 -25.38
CA LEU A 529 23.86 -20.40 -25.67
C LEU A 529 24.42 -21.74 -26.16
N SER A 530 25.75 -21.84 -26.46
CA SER A 530 26.44 -23.04 -26.87
C SER A 530 27.81 -23.14 -26.20
N GLY A 531 28.36 -24.34 -26.11
CA GLY A 531 29.66 -24.61 -25.47
C GLY A 531 29.60 -24.49 -23.95
N ASP A 532 30.58 -23.80 -23.36
CA ASP A 532 30.55 -23.46 -21.93
C ASP A 532 29.55 -22.36 -21.69
N ARG A 533 28.42 -22.70 -21.03
CA ARG A 533 27.33 -21.80 -20.70
C ARG A 533 27.60 -21.00 -19.43
N THR A 534 28.84 -20.64 -19.13
CA THR A 534 29.17 -19.84 -17.95
C THR A 534 28.76 -18.38 -18.17
N PRO A 535 27.84 -17.82 -17.35
CA PRO A 535 27.43 -16.43 -17.42
C PRO A 535 28.59 -15.50 -17.06
N ARG A 536 28.64 -14.33 -17.73
CA ARG A 536 29.63 -13.29 -17.44
C ARG A 536 28.96 -11.91 -17.44
N PRO A 537 29.44 -10.96 -16.59
CA PRO A 537 28.93 -9.60 -16.63
C PRO A 537 29.29 -8.93 -17.96
N TYR A 538 28.39 -8.13 -18.48
CA TYR A 538 28.62 -7.27 -19.65
C TYR A 538 28.73 -5.80 -19.21
N VAL A 539 27.73 -5.26 -18.53
CA VAL A 539 27.76 -3.98 -17.85
C VAL A 539 27.27 -4.20 -16.43
N ALA A 540 28.12 -3.95 -15.45
CA ALA A 540 27.82 -4.11 -14.03
C ALA A 540 28.52 -2.99 -13.26
N THR A 541 27.79 -1.89 -13.07
CA THR A 541 28.28 -0.68 -12.41
C THR A 541 27.51 -0.44 -11.11
N PRO A 542 27.83 0.58 -10.28
CA PRO A 542 26.99 0.94 -9.14
C PRO A 542 25.59 1.45 -9.49
N PHE A 543 25.32 1.63 -10.77
CA PHE A 543 24.05 2.14 -11.30
C PHE A 543 23.16 0.97 -11.79
N GLY A 544 21.93 1.28 -12.20
CA GLY A 544 21.06 0.29 -12.83
C GLY A 544 21.22 0.29 -14.34
N GLU A 545 21.54 -0.86 -14.92
CA GLU A 545 21.62 -1.11 -16.36
C GLU A 545 20.54 -2.12 -16.77
N PHE A 546 19.70 -1.77 -17.75
CA PHE A 546 18.54 -2.59 -18.12
C PHE A 546 18.09 -2.34 -19.57
N SER A 547 17.11 -3.14 -20.04
CA SER A 547 16.49 -3.05 -21.37
C SER A 547 17.49 -3.09 -22.53
N ALA A 548 18.37 -4.08 -22.51
CA ALA A 548 19.42 -4.21 -23.50
C ALA A 548 18.91 -4.79 -24.83
N GLN A 549 19.49 -4.36 -25.95
CA GLN A 549 19.22 -4.91 -27.27
C GLN A 549 20.48 -4.91 -28.13
N PHE A 550 20.77 -6.05 -28.78
CA PHE A 550 21.86 -6.15 -29.76
C PHE A 550 21.54 -5.36 -31.03
N SER A 551 22.56 -4.71 -31.58
CA SER A 551 22.46 -4.19 -32.94
C SER A 551 22.29 -5.33 -33.96
N PRO A 552 21.66 -5.08 -35.11
CA PRO A 552 21.44 -6.13 -36.13
C PRO A 552 22.72 -6.76 -36.68
N ASP A 553 23.88 -6.07 -36.61
CA ASP A 553 25.17 -6.59 -37.00
C ASP A 553 25.93 -7.32 -35.85
N GLY A 554 25.34 -7.32 -34.64
CA GLY A 554 25.87 -8.00 -33.45
C GLY A 554 27.10 -7.39 -32.85
N ARG A 555 27.52 -6.18 -33.28
CA ARG A 555 28.73 -5.52 -32.78
C ARG A 555 28.50 -4.50 -31.69
N TRP A 556 27.24 -4.15 -31.45
CA TRP A 556 26.85 -3.12 -30.48
C TRP A 556 25.68 -3.61 -29.63
N VAL A 557 25.59 -3.05 -28.45
CA VAL A 557 24.41 -3.22 -27.56
C VAL A 557 23.92 -1.84 -27.16
N ALA A 558 22.65 -1.55 -27.42
CA ALA A 558 21.94 -0.41 -26.84
C ALA A 558 21.31 -0.85 -25.53
N TYR A 559 21.41 -0.03 -24.50
CA TYR A 559 20.85 -0.30 -23.17
C TYR A 559 20.51 1.00 -22.44
N VAL A 560 19.80 0.89 -21.34
CA VAL A 560 19.47 2.02 -20.47
C VAL A 560 20.38 1.99 -19.25
N SER A 561 20.89 3.16 -18.81
CA SER A 561 21.56 3.33 -17.53
C SER A 561 21.07 4.59 -16.82
N ASN A 562 21.01 4.56 -15.50
CA ASN A 562 20.66 5.72 -14.67
C ASN A 562 21.90 6.48 -14.12
N GLU A 563 23.09 6.22 -14.62
CA GLU A 563 24.35 6.81 -14.15
C GLU A 563 24.42 8.35 -14.24
N SER A 564 23.67 8.95 -15.17
CA SER A 564 23.55 10.41 -15.31
C SER A 564 22.61 11.06 -14.29
N GLY A 565 22.06 10.25 -13.33
CA GLY A 565 21.03 10.66 -12.37
C GLY A 565 19.59 10.48 -12.88
N ARG A 566 19.41 9.99 -14.10
CA ARG A 566 18.13 9.57 -14.70
C ARG A 566 18.38 8.51 -15.76
N ALA A 567 17.34 7.79 -16.16
CA ALA A 567 17.42 6.79 -17.22
C ALA A 567 17.76 7.48 -18.57
N GLU A 568 18.83 7.03 -19.20
CA GLU A 568 19.29 7.47 -20.53
C GLU A 568 19.71 6.26 -21.36
N VAL A 569 19.59 6.35 -22.68
CA VAL A 569 20.02 5.31 -23.61
C VAL A 569 21.49 5.47 -23.95
N TYR A 570 22.22 4.38 -23.81
CA TYR A 570 23.64 4.26 -24.15
C TYR A 570 23.85 3.14 -25.18
N VAL A 571 24.93 3.26 -25.94
CA VAL A 571 25.40 2.22 -26.85
C VAL A 571 26.85 1.88 -26.53
N GLN A 572 27.18 0.58 -26.53
CA GLN A 572 28.52 0.08 -26.22
C GLN A 572 28.88 -1.09 -27.14
N PRO A 573 30.18 -1.30 -27.48
CA PRO A 573 30.57 -2.41 -28.35
C PRO A 573 30.39 -3.77 -27.67
N PHE A 574 30.08 -4.77 -28.49
CA PHE A 574 30.03 -6.16 -28.07
C PHE A 574 31.07 -7.00 -28.86
N PRO A 575 31.81 -7.92 -28.22
CA PRO A 575 31.64 -8.40 -26.83
C PRO A 575 32.28 -7.54 -25.74
N GLY A 576 32.77 -6.34 -26.05
CA GLY A 576 33.40 -5.41 -25.12
C GLY A 576 34.88 -5.75 -24.78
N PRO A 577 35.58 -4.89 -23.97
CA PRO A 577 35.21 -3.55 -23.57
C PRO A 577 35.51 -2.52 -24.65
N GLY A 578 34.89 -1.35 -24.59
CA GLY A 578 35.11 -0.24 -25.51
C GLY A 578 34.51 1.07 -25.04
N GLY A 579 34.49 2.08 -25.89
CA GLY A 579 33.86 3.37 -25.61
C GLY A 579 32.34 3.21 -25.37
N LYS A 580 31.76 4.14 -24.65
CA LYS A 580 30.33 4.24 -24.40
C LYS A 580 29.81 5.54 -25.01
N TRP A 581 28.70 5.46 -25.73
CA TRP A 581 28.05 6.59 -26.38
C TRP A 581 26.67 6.82 -25.79
N GLN A 582 26.41 8.02 -25.30
CA GLN A 582 25.09 8.41 -24.85
C GLN A 582 24.27 8.88 -26.06
N VAL A 583 23.10 8.28 -26.26
CA VAL A 583 22.19 8.57 -27.37
C VAL A 583 21.09 9.54 -26.97
N SER A 584 20.56 9.42 -25.78
CA SER A 584 19.54 10.33 -25.24
C SER A 584 20.14 11.29 -24.22
N ALA A 585 19.57 12.49 -24.10
CA ALA A 585 20.09 13.53 -23.20
C ALA A 585 19.00 14.22 -22.36
N ALA A 586 17.74 13.83 -22.55
CA ALA A 586 16.57 14.37 -21.85
C ALA A 586 15.66 13.27 -21.28
N GLY A 587 16.26 12.13 -20.91
CA GLY A 587 15.60 10.89 -20.57
C GLY A 587 15.44 9.98 -21.78
N GLY A 588 15.70 8.70 -21.58
CA GLY A 588 15.56 7.69 -22.63
C GLY A 588 15.35 6.29 -22.04
N SER A 589 14.44 5.51 -22.62
CA SER A 589 14.14 4.14 -22.20
C SER A 589 13.75 3.26 -23.39
N MET A 590 13.78 1.94 -23.19
CA MET A 590 13.30 0.95 -24.14
C MET A 590 13.94 1.09 -25.56
N PRO A 591 15.29 1.06 -25.71
CA PRO A 591 15.92 1.14 -27.02
C PRO A 591 15.45 0.01 -27.93
N CYS A 592 15.23 0.30 -29.22
CA CYS A 592 14.80 -0.65 -30.24
C CYS A 592 15.47 -0.34 -31.58
N TRP A 593 16.31 -1.26 -32.05
CA TRP A 593 16.98 -1.10 -33.34
C TRP A 593 16.05 -1.36 -34.51
N ARG A 594 16.10 -0.52 -35.55
CA ARG A 594 15.59 -0.94 -36.85
C ARG A 594 16.45 -2.08 -37.40
N ARG A 595 15.82 -3.04 -38.05
CA ARG A 595 16.48 -4.29 -38.43
C ARG A 595 17.65 -4.11 -39.43
N ASP A 596 17.65 -3.04 -40.22
CA ASP A 596 18.75 -2.70 -41.12
C ASP A 596 19.92 -1.98 -40.45
N GLY A 597 19.81 -1.71 -39.14
CA GLY A 597 20.85 -1.06 -38.35
C GLY A 597 21.03 0.43 -38.64
N LYS A 598 20.11 1.08 -39.34
CA LYS A 598 20.23 2.50 -39.71
C LYS A 598 19.52 3.46 -38.75
N GLU A 599 18.69 2.94 -37.88
CA GLU A 599 17.99 3.76 -36.87
C GLU A 599 17.94 3.03 -35.53
N LEU A 600 17.95 3.82 -34.47
CA LEU A 600 17.64 3.40 -33.12
C LEU A 600 16.45 4.21 -32.61
N PHE A 601 15.40 3.52 -32.20
CA PHE A 601 14.22 4.09 -31.56
C PHE A 601 14.36 4.02 -30.05
N TYR A 602 13.73 4.94 -29.32
CA TYR A 602 13.61 4.89 -27.87
C TYR A 602 12.50 5.83 -27.38
N PHE A 603 11.97 5.61 -26.19
CA PHE A 603 11.05 6.55 -25.58
C PHE A 603 11.81 7.61 -24.79
N GLY A 604 11.56 8.88 -25.13
CA GLY A 604 12.06 10.04 -24.39
C GLY A 604 11.35 10.24 -23.05
N GLY A 605 11.99 10.94 -22.13
CA GLY A 605 11.44 11.24 -20.80
C GLY A 605 10.13 12.02 -20.81
N ASP A 606 9.76 12.63 -21.94
CA ASP A 606 8.50 13.35 -22.17
C ASP A 606 7.37 12.47 -22.73
N GLY A 607 7.60 11.15 -22.87
CA GLY A 607 6.64 10.19 -23.39
C GLY A 607 6.48 10.18 -24.91
N ARG A 608 7.47 10.72 -25.63
CA ARG A 608 7.53 10.66 -27.10
C ARG A 608 8.40 9.50 -27.56
N LEU A 609 7.94 8.82 -28.61
CA LEU A 609 8.82 7.93 -29.36
C LEU A 609 9.82 8.79 -30.16
N MET A 610 11.10 8.50 -29.96
CA MET A 610 12.22 9.16 -30.62
C MET A 610 12.85 8.20 -31.63
N ALA A 611 13.42 8.74 -32.70
CA ALA A 611 14.23 8.00 -33.65
C ALA A 611 15.52 8.76 -33.92
N THR A 612 16.66 8.07 -33.95
CA THR A 612 17.94 8.63 -34.34
C THR A 612 18.56 7.79 -35.45
N GLU A 613 19.05 8.46 -36.50
CA GLU A 613 19.89 7.80 -37.50
C GLU A 613 21.22 7.41 -36.88
N VAL A 614 21.68 6.21 -37.18
CA VAL A 614 22.92 5.66 -36.68
C VAL A 614 23.76 5.07 -37.80
N ALA A 615 25.06 5.08 -37.60
CA ALA A 615 26.03 4.37 -38.43
C ALA A 615 26.81 3.35 -37.60
N LEU A 616 26.66 2.07 -37.98
CA LEU A 616 27.33 0.93 -37.34
C LEU A 616 28.66 0.65 -38.08
N GLY A 617 29.68 1.52 -37.87
CA GLY A 617 31.00 1.43 -38.44
C GLY A 617 32.03 0.79 -37.49
N PRO A 618 33.34 1.09 -37.69
CA PRO A 618 34.38 0.79 -36.71
C PRO A 618 34.17 1.55 -35.38
N SER A 619 33.52 2.70 -35.45
CA SER A 619 33.00 3.48 -34.32
C SER A 619 31.49 3.64 -34.49
N PHE A 620 30.79 3.76 -33.35
CA PHE A 620 29.35 4.09 -33.34
C PHE A 620 29.18 5.61 -33.54
N GLU A 621 28.29 5.96 -34.42
CA GLU A 621 27.89 7.36 -34.64
C GLU A 621 26.38 7.47 -34.61
N SER A 622 25.84 8.51 -33.95
CA SER A 622 24.42 8.84 -33.95
C SER A 622 24.19 10.30 -34.30
N ARG A 623 23.10 10.58 -35.04
CA ARG A 623 22.62 11.92 -35.26
C ARG A 623 21.75 12.40 -34.11
N SER A 624 21.43 13.70 -34.10
CA SER A 624 20.46 14.23 -33.14
C SER A 624 19.11 13.52 -33.27
N PRO A 625 18.53 13.02 -32.16
CA PRO A 625 17.26 12.32 -32.19
C PRO A 625 16.11 13.21 -32.66
N THR A 626 15.21 12.64 -33.45
CA THR A 626 13.99 13.30 -33.93
C THR A 626 12.79 12.72 -33.18
N ALA A 627 11.93 13.59 -32.65
CA ALA A 627 10.67 13.17 -32.03
C ALA A 627 9.66 12.78 -33.11
N LEU A 628 9.08 11.57 -32.99
CA LEU A 628 8.07 11.09 -33.90
C LEU A 628 6.65 11.47 -33.40
N PHE A 629 6.18 10.84 -32.34
CA PHE A 629 4.86 11.10 -31.78
C PHE A 629 4.84 10.83 -30.27
N LYS A 630 3.79 11.31 -29.60
CA LYS A 630 3.56 11.08 -28.19
C LYS A 630 2.52 9.97 -27.98
N VAL A 631 2.76 9.07 -27.02
CA VAL A 631 1.81 8.05 -26.60
C VAL A 631 1.98 7.72 -25.13
N SER A 632 0.86 7.49 -24.43
CA SER A 632 0.86 7.08 -23.03
C SER A 632 1.03 5.57 -22.94
N LEU A 633 2.10 5.13 -22.31
CA LEU A 633 2.43 3.73 -22.05
C LEU A 633 1.95 3.29 -20.67
N PRO A 634 1.57 2.00 -20.48
CA PRO A 634 1.08 1.49 -19.21
C PRO A 634 2.19 1.31 -18.15
N SER A 635 3.43 1.10 -18.56
CA SER A 635 4.58 0.94 -17.66
C SER A 635 5.88 1.41 -18.33
N PRO A 636 6.96 1.61 -17.57
CA PRO A 636 8.28 1.93 -18.13
C PRO A 636 9.00 0.72 -18.76
N ASP A 637 8.46 -0.49 -18.60
CA ASP A 637 9.00 -1.70 -19.24
C ASP A 637 8.69 -1.70 -20.72
N ARG A 638 9.26 -2.63 -21.48
CA ARG A 638 9.06 -2.70 -22.94
C ARG A 638 7.60 -2.75 -23.32
N GLN A 639 7.11 -1.72 -24.01
CA GLN A 639 5.70 -1.52 -24.38
C GLN A 639 5.49 -1.31 -25.88
N TYR A 640 6.51 -1.51 -26.67
CA TYR A 640 6.42 -1.37 -28.13
C TYR A 640 7.47 -2.23 -28.83
N ASP A 641 7.25 -2.44 -30.09
CA ASP A 641 8.22 -2.98 -31.04
C ASP A 641 8.04 -2.36 -32.43
N VAL A 642 9.05 -2.46 -33.28
CA VAL A 642 9.09 -1.80 -34.58
C VAL A 642 9.18 -2.87 -35.69
N THR A 643 8.41 -2.70 -36.77
CA THR A 643 8.52 -3.60 -37.92
C THR A 643 9.92 -3.57 -38.52
N PRO A 644 10.39 -4.66 -39.17
CA PRO A 644 11.75 -4.74 -39.70
C PRO A 644 12.16 -3.57 -40.60
N ASP A 645 11.21 -3.00 -41.35
CA ASP A 645 11.42 -1.84 -42.22
C ASP A 645 11.30 -0.47 -41.52
N GLY A 646 10.90 -0.46 -40.25
CA GLY A 646 10.70 0.76 -39.48
C GLY A 646 9.49 1.59 -39.86
N SER A 647 8.59 1.06 -40.73
CA SER A 647 7.43 1.82 -41.22
C SER A 647 6.24 1.84 -40.27
N ARG A 648 6.09 0.80 -39.44
CA ARG A 648 5.00 0.65 -38.46
C ARG A 648 5.55 0.34 -37.10
N ILE A 649 4.88 0.85 -36.10
CA ILE A 649 5.21 0.67 -34.70
C ILE A 649 4.02 -0.02 -34.02
N LEU A 650 4.24 -1.17 -33.41
CA LEU A 650 3.27 -1.81 -32.53
C LEU A 650 3.45 -1.23 -31.13
N VAL A 651 2.42 -0.63 -30.59
CA VAL A 651 2.46 0.00 -29.27
C VAL A 651 1.39 -0.61 -28.38
N ASN A 652 1.76 -0.97 -27.17
CA ASN A 652 0.84 -1.29 -26.11
C ASN A 652 0.42 0.02 -25.41
N ARG A 653 -0.79 0.49 -25.67
CA ARG A 653 -1.32 1.70 -25.07
C ARG A 653 -2.47 1.39 -24.12
N ILE A 654 -2.70 2.26 -23.14
CA ILE A 654 -3.86 2.17 -22.26
C ILE A 654 -5.14 2.27 -23.13
N SER A 655 -6.02 1.26 -23.04
CA SER A 655 -7.29 1.24 -23.76
C SER A 655 -8.33 2.12 -23.04
N GLY A 656 -9.05 2.95 -23.79
CA GLY A 656 -10.06 3.88 -23.31
C GLY A 656 -9.66 5.34 -23.50
N GLU A 657 -10.61 6.24 -23.39
CA GLU A 657 -10.33 7.67 -23.34
C GLU A 657 -9.33 7.94 -22.21
N ALA A 658 -8.38 8.84 -22.44
CA ALA A 658 -7.24 9.12 -21.57
C ALA A 658 -7.61 9.75 -20.20
N GLU A 659 -8.77 9.40 -19.68
CA GLU A 659 -9.15 9.66 -18.31
C GLU A 659 -8.61 8.51 -17.46
N GLY A 660 -7.51 8.75 -16.74
CA GLY A 660 -6.96 7.78 -15.77
C GLY A 660 -8.08 7.27 -14.86
N ALA A 661 -7.97 6.03 -14.39
CA ALA A 661 -8.99 5.41 -13.55
C ALA A 661 -9.41 6.37 -12.43
N PRO A 662 -10.71 6.70 -12.31
CA PRO A 662 -11.17 7.71 -11.36
C PRO A 662 -10.84 7.28 -9.93
N ILE A 663 -10.42 8.25 -9.13
CA ILE A 663 -10.20 8.02 -7.70
C ILE A 663 -11.55 8.07 -7.01
N THR A 664 -11.92 6.99 -6.33
CA THR A 664 -13.11 6.94 -5.48
C THR A 664 -12.75 7.34 -4.05
N VAL A 665 -13.43 8.33 -3.52
CA VAL A 665 -13.34 8.79 -2.14
C VAL A 665 -14.59 8.33 -1.40
N VAL A 666 -14.42 7.63 -0.28
CA VAL A 666 -15.51 7.17 0.57
C VAL A 666 -15.38 7.83 1.94
N LEU A 667 -16.36 8.64 2.29
CA LEU A 667 -16.46 9.24 3.61
C LEU A 667 -17.20 8.29 4.55
N ASP A 668 -16.77 8.21 5.81
CA ASP A 668 -17.34 7.31 6.82
C ASP A 668 -17.40 5.84 6.32
N TRP A 669 -16.29 5.32 5.77
CA TRP A 669 -16.26 3.97 5.17
C TRP A 669 -16.76 2.87 6.11
N ALA A 670 -16.57 3.02 7.42
CA ALA A 670 -17.01 2.08 8.45
C ALA A 670 -18.50 2.22 8.79
N ALA A 671 -19.20 3.24 8.27
CA ALA A 671 -20.62 3.43 8.51
C ALA A 671 -21.44 2.24 7.96
N GLY A 672 -22.10 1.54 8.86
CA GLY A 672 -22.86 0.32 8.52
C GLY A 672 -22.12 -0.99 8.78
N LEU A 673 -20.84 -0.95 9.18
CA LEU A 673 -20.18 -2.08 9.82
C LEU A 673 -20.55 -2.04 11.30
N GLU A 674 -21.48 -2.89 11.74
CA GLU A 674 -21.81 -2.97 13.16
C GLU A 674 -20.60 -3.56 13.92
N PRO A 675 -20.19 -2.95 15.03
CA PRO A 675 -19.34 -3.66 15.98
C PRO A 675 -20.18 -4.82 16.55
N LYS A 676 -19.81 -6.03 16.26
CA LYS A 676 -20.35 -7.21 16.95
C LYS A 676 -19.67 -7.39 18.28
#